data_5b2e82826db0293001df819a183dab7a
#
_entry.id   5b2e82826db0293001df819a183dab7a
#
_cell.length_a   1.000
_cell.length_b   1.000
_cell.length_c   1.000
_cell.angle_alpha   90.00
_cell.angle_beta   90.00
_cell.angle_gamma   90.00
#
_symmetry.space_group_name_H-M   'P 1'
#
loop_
_entity.id
_entity.type
_entity.pdbx_description
1 polymer ?
#
loop_
_entity_poly.entity_id
_entity_poly.type
_entity_poly.pdbx_seq_one_letter_code
_entity_poly.pdbx_strand_id
1 'polypeptide(L)'
;MNIEKEKKQLERDFQAVLDHFGDGDGLASAVSVLMDRSYYEHGENPATWEFPKCTAKTPMQWVLVEQLPTEEFEGEDRYRPKERMQGLLNTLRGLCSKAAFLLIRKDGYTRLYLGIHAENLGSVASESLCRLSQIHLPGAKFCSDVDSREIEHPLRAMSYSGIVTGQPSVRWGDRENPLQSLDRISNGIRSSETGAEHNYALLILAESTSDKEVKEVLQKVLRLKSDLNEYRKYTESKTIGSSKSAGVNYGLSANIGGEMVMLALTAAGLSYGTANLIRQGLNGITNAINVGLSAYAGRSVNKQVSSGRSVSYEHVNFMIEYCMGLLDKMITRLEAGRNQGFWNTAAYILAEDNHTVQMVSSAVRAVYSGQDTYQEPLRCFSFGESQTVHQYVQNMQLLPLPVNHDVLELKKVVSPDESWHVFGKLYESMSTPVNTEELSIMMSLPRKDVAGLEIKKNAVVFSTNPPDIKNRRTIPLGDILDMGSKVGHAYPFDIDQLNGHGLLVGKSGEGKSVTSRRILRGMLAHNIPFMVIDPAKMDYVRWADTYNQKHQGEPGFKPIKIYAPGLKNIAGIKTPISELTMNPFQPYATKDAPLNMMGHIAALLSLLRRTMAMGDFLPMLLDEAVYNYTEGFFGPDIAQSAEADPCEVTEFPTFSGLMEQIDALLADRQYSEENTKNFKAAMETRIHSLLHGWKRNFFEAEHSTPAEDLFESNVVICLAGVVDNNDKAFFMSLLLQAATEYRSSRYQYDEAYITEVSTGRENYGGSYLAHYTILEEAHRLIQVPRGFSADADPQTVIAEKFCEMLSEARETGEGIMIIDQYPSRLVPDAVKNTNVKIIHRLPARDDQETTASCMSLNADQSRLLATLKKGDAIIHSGQDNAAMWLHVFYDPKT
;
A
#
# COMPACT_ATOMS: atom_id res chain seq x y z
N MET A 1 52.11 59.22 -24.04
CA MET A 1 51.86 58.49 -25.32
C MET A 1 51.10 57.15 -25.14
N ASN A 2 51.19 56.51 -24.01
CA ASN A 2 50.49 55.30 -23.76
C ASN A 2 49.03 55.56 -23.43
N ILE A 3 48.67 56.46 -22.59
CA ILE A 3 47.33 56.79 -22.11
C ILE A 3 46.38 57.23 -23.24
N GLU A 4 46.91 57.99 -24.23
CA GLU A 4 46.06 58.40 -25.36
C GLU A 4 45.74 57.27 -26.35
N LYS A 5 46.64 56.28 -26.43
CA LYS A 5 46.46 55.10 -27.24
C LYS A 5 45.50 54.12 -26.59
N GLU A 6 45.59 53.94 -25.28
CA GLU A 6 44.68 53.18 -24.48
C GLU A 6 43.26 53.79 -24.48
N LYS A 7 43.14 55.07 -24.40
CA LYS A 7 41.90 55.84 -24.48
C LYS A 7 41.19 55.65 -25.84
N LYS A 8 41.97 55.72 -26.93
CA LYS A 8 41.41 55.47 -28.27
C LYS A 8 41.04 54.03 -28.52
N GLN A 9 41.74 53.07 -27.91
CA GLN A 9 41.35 51.68 -27.98
C GLN A 9 40.08 51.44 -27.21
N LEU A 10 39.96 51.99 -26.00
CA LEU A 10 38.77 51.95 -25.16
C LEU A 10 37.55 52.55 -25.88
N GLU A 11 37.72 53.69 -26.56
CA GLU A 11 36.64 54.31 -27.37
C GLU A 11 36.20 53.44 -28.55
N ARG A 12 37.13 52.69 -29.19
CA ARG A 12 36.81 51.80 -30.28
C ARG A 12 36.09 50.56 -29.78
N ASP A 13 36.56 49.96 -28.70
CA ASP A 13 35.95 48.80 -28.09
C ASP A 13 34.54 49.10 -27.57
N PHE A 14 34.38 50.31 -27.00
CA PHE A 14 33.09 50.82 -26.58
C PHE A 14 32.13 51.06 -27.77
N GLN A 15 32.64 51.60 -28.88
CA GLN A 15 31.83 51.80 -30.09
C GLN A 15 31.44 50.48 -30.73
N ALA A 16 32.30 49.45 -30.72
CA ALA A 16 32.00 48.14 -31.22
C ALA A 16 30.88 47.45 -30.40
N VAL A 17 30.87 47.68 -29.09
CA VAL A 17 29.80 47.23 -28.20
C VAL A 17 28.47 47.92 -28.51
N LEU A 18 28.50 49.24 -28.64
CA LEU A 18 27.29 49.99 -29.01
C LEU A 18 26.74 49.61 -30.37
N ASP A 19 27.62 49.36 -31.35
CA ASP A 19 27.21 48.92 -32.67
C ASP A 19 26.61 47.49 -32.64
N HIS A 20 27.12 46.61 -31.80
CA HIS A 20 26.60 45.26 -31.61
C HIS A 20 25.20 45.23 -30.89
N PHE A 21 25.00 46.17 -29.96
CA PHE A 21 23.70 46.36 -29.29
C PHE A 21 22.68 47.12 -30.12
N GLY A 22 23.15 47.89 -31.08
CA GLY A 22 22.30 48.78 -31.85
C GLY A 22 21.21 48.10 -32.68
N ASP A 23 21.33 46.80 -32.94
CA ASP A 23 20.35 46.00 -33.65
C ASP A 23 19.45 45.13 -32.70
N GLY A 24 19.72 45.11 -31.42
CA GLY A 24 18.96 44.31 -30.43
C GLY A 24 19.30 42.83 -30.41
N ASP A 25 19.96 42.27 -31.43
CA ASP A 25 20.26 40.84 -31.53
C ASP A 25 21.38 40.44 -30.56
N GLY A 26 22.36 41.31 -30.33
CA GLY A 26 23.42 41.11 -29.34
C GLY A 26 22.86 41.06 -27.90
N LEU A 27 21.88 41.89 -27.59
CA LEU A 27 21.22 41.88 -26.30
C LEU A 27 20.42 40.58 -26.09
N ALA A 28 19.67 40.17 -27.12
CA ALA A 28 18.91 38.90 -27.05
C ALA A 28 19.83 37.69 -26.88
N SER A 29 20.98 37.67 -27.57
CA SER A 29 22.00 36.63 -27.43
C SER A 29 22.56 36.58 -25.99
N ALA A 30 22.91 37.72 -25.40
CA ALA A 30 23.40 37.82 -24.04
C ALA A 30 22.36 37.30 -23.01
N VAL A 31 21.12 37.72 -23.16
CA VAL A 31 20.01 37.25 -22.31
C VAL A 31 19.81 35.75 -22.41
N SER A 32 19.89 35.20 -23.63
CA SER A 32 19.78 33.74 -23.86
C SER A 32 20.88 32.97 -23.11
N VAL A 33 22.16 33.41 -23.26
CA VAL A 33 23.31 32.80 -22.57
C VAL A 33 23.16 32.81 -21.05
N LEU A 34 22.56 33.87 -20.50
CA LEU A 34 22.30 33.97 -19.05
C LEU A 34 21.17 33.11 -18.60
N MET A 35 20.10 33.01 -19.38
CA MET A 35 18.93 32.23 -19.04
C MET A 35 19.23 30.73 -19.10
N ASP A 36 19.89 30.28 -20.15
CA ASP A 36 20.23 28.87 -20.32
C ASP A 36 21.53 28.47 -19.57
N ARG A 37 22.26 29.46 -19.03
CA ARG A 37 23.52 29.29 -18.30
C ARG A 37 24.59 28.59 -19.12
N SER A 38 24.59 28.77 -20.45
CA SER A 38 25.57 28.17 -21.37
C SER A 38 27.00 28.65 -21.08
N TYR A 39 27.20 29.74 -20.32
CA TYR A 39 28.51 30.15 -19.84
C TYR A 39 29.29 29.09 -19.04
N TYR A 40 28.60 28.02 -18.51
CA TYR A 40 29.31 26.88 -17.90
C TYR A 40 30.07 26.03 -18.91
N GLU A 41 29.71 26.09 -20.19
CA GLU A 41 30.37 25.33 -21.26
C GLU A 41 31.61 26.02 -21.76
N HIS A 42 31.78 27.31 -21.40
CA HIS A 42 32.95 28.10 -21.76
C HIS A 42 33.98 27.97 -20.64
N GLY A 43 35.06 27.27 -20.89
CA GLY A 43 36.15 27.12 -19.93
C GLY A 43 36.96 25.85 -20.13
N GLU A 44 37.89 25.62 -19.23
CA GLU A 44 38.78 24.48 -19.21
C GLU A 44 38.00 23.18 -18.80
N ASN A 45 38.67 22.06 -18.96
CA ASN A 45 38.13 20.76 -18.55
C ASN A 45 37.64 20.82 -17.08
N PRO A 46 36.38 20.42 -16.77
CA PRO A 46 35.84 20.48 -15.40
C PRO A 46 36.68 19.79 -14.33
N ALA A 47 37.51 18.79 -14.73
CA ALA A 47 38.43 18.13 -13.82
C ALA A 47 39.59 19.04 -13.32
N THR A 48 39.82 20.17 -13.98
CA THR A 48 40.85 21.16 -13.60
C THR A 48 40.26 22.33 -12.83
N TRP A 49 38.97 22.35 -12.58
CA TRP A 49 38.32 23.44 -11.86
C TRP A 49 38.68 23.43 -10.37
N GLU A 50 39.02 24.57 -9.86
CA GLU A 50 39.37 24.80 -8.47
C GLU A 50 38.16 25.39 -7.73
N PHE A 51 37.80 24.84 -6.59
CA PHE A 51 36.72 25.32 -5.76
C PHE A 51 37.22 25.88 -4.43
N PRO A 52 36.53 26.83 -3.80
CA PRO A 52 36.83 27.28 -2.46
C PRO A 52 36.81 26.11 -1.48
N LYS A 53 37.59 26.14 -0.43
CA LYS A 53 37.53 25.10 0.63
C LYS A 53 36.15 25.10 1.30
N CYS A 54 35.58 23.92 1.43
CA CYS A 54 34.34 23.75 2.18
C CYS A 54 34.60 23.90 3.69
N THR A 55 34.05 24.92 4.31
CA THR A 55 34.26 25.22 5.75
C THR A 55 33.01 24.89 6.60
N ALA A 56 31.85 24.72 5.98
CA ALA A 56 30.61 24.45 6.66
C ALA A 56 30.21 22.97 6.50
N LYS A 57 29.69 22.36 7.58
CA LYS A 57 29.05 21.04 7.55
C LYS A 57 27.61 21.19 8.01
N THR A 58 26.67 20.65 7.24
CA THR A 58 25.24 20.58 7.61
C THR A 58 24.92 19.20 8.16
N PRO A 59 24.54 19.08 9.44
CA PRO A 59 24.12 17.81 10.00
C PRO A 59 22.72 17.46 9.44
N MET A 60 22.63 16.39 8.68
CA MET A 60 21.36 15.88 8.16
C MET A 60 20.81 14.78 9.05
N GLN A 61 19.49 14.75 9.22
CA GLN A 61 18.77 13.65 9.82
C GLN A 61 18.15 12.81 8.70
N TRP A 62 18.38 11.50 8.75
CA TRP A 62 18.05 10.58 7.66
C TRP A 62 16.99 9.59 8.06
N VAL A 63 16.22 9.18 7.06
CA VAL A 63 15.21 8.10 7.13
C VAL A 63 15.44 7.17 5.96
N LEU A 64 15.57 5.87 6.23
CA LEU A 64 15.67 4.84 5.20
C LEU A 64 14.28 4.48 4.69
N VAL A 65 14.13 4.44 3.38
CA VAL A 65 12.91 3.94 2.72
C VAL A 65 13.06 2.43 2.54
N GLU A 66 12.33 1.65 3.34
CA GLU A 66 12.39 0.18 3.30
C GLU A 66 11.47 -0.41 2.26
N GLN A 67 10.30 0.23 2.05
CA GLN A 67 9.25 -0.27 1.18
C GLN A 67 8.43 0.87 0.59
N LEU A 68 8.12 0.77 -0.70
CA LEU A 68 7.22 1.68 -1.38
C LEU A 68 5.98 0.94 -1.91
N PRO A 69 4.80 1.58 -1.96
CA PRO A 69 3.63 1.02 -2.63
C PRO A 69 3.77 1.13 -4.15
N THR A 70 3.15 0.21 -4.91
CA THR A 70 3.07 0.35 -6.38
C THR A 70 1.97 1.32 -6.80
N GLU A 71 2.06 1.75 -8.06
CA GLU A 71 1.12 2.69 -8.71
C GLU A 71 -0.10 2.03 -9.38
N GLU A 72 -0.24 0.69 -9.31
CA GLU A 72 -1.32 -0.02 -9.99
C GLU A 72 -2.64 0.10 -9.21
N PHE A 73 -3.28 1.27 -9.31
CA PHE A 73 -4.69 1.47 -8.93
C PHE A 73 -5.53 1.71 -10.18
N GLU A 74 -6.54 0.89 -10.39
CA GLU A 74 -7.61 1.15 -11.34
C GLU A 74 -8.67 2.03 -10.65
N GLY A 75 -8.88 3.27 -11.14
CA GLY A 75 -9.91 4.19 -10.62
C GLY A 75 -9.48 5.65 -10.57
N GLU A 76 -10.39 6.50 -10.09
CA GLU A 76 -10.15 7.96 -9.94
C GLU A 76 -9.08 8.30 -8.89
N ASP A 77 -8.84 7.41 -7.92
CA ASP A 77 -7.82 7.54 -6.88
C ASP A 77 -6.46 6.93 -7.29
N ARG A 78 -6.01 7.20 -8.50
CA ARG A 78 -4.68 6.75 -8.95
C ARG A 78 -3.60 7.29 -8.01
N TYR A 79 -2.77 6.38 -7.49
CA TYR A 79 -1.55 6.75 -6.77
C TYR A 79 -0.64 7.55 -7.73
N ARG A 80 -0.46 8.85 -7.45
CA ARG A 80 0.38 9.74 -8.24
C ARG A 80 1.66 10.08 -7.45
N PRO A 81 2.76 9.35 -7.62
CA PRO A 81 3.99 9.53 -6.82
C PRO A 81 4.54 10.94 -6.92
N LYS A 82 4.43 11.58 -8.09
CA LYS A 82 4.84 12.97 -8.30
C LYS A 82 4.06 13.92 -7.38
N GLU A 83 2.74 13.84 -7.37
CA GLU A 83 1.89 14.72 -6.56
C GLU A 83 2.11 14.48 -5.06
N ARG A 84 2.35 13.24 -4.67
CA ARG A 84 2.64 12.90 -3.28
C ARG A 84 4.00 13.37 -2.83
N MET A 85 5.04 13.23 -3.67
CA MET A 85 6.36 13.80 -3.39
C MET A 85 6.29 15.33 -3.36
N GLN A 86 5.55 15.95 -4.26
CA GLN A 86 5.30 17.39 -4.25
C GLN A 86 4.61 17.85 -2.95
N GLY A 87 3.61 17.11 -2.48
CA GLY A 87 2.96 17.34 -1.19
C GLY A 87 3.92 17.25 -0.01
N LEU A 88 4.78 16.22 0.01
CA LEU A 88 5.83 16.07 1.03
C LEU A 88 6.81 17.27 1.02
N LEU A 89 7.32 17.64 -0.14
CA LEU A 89 8.26 18.74 -0.29
C LEU A 89 7.64 20.10 0.10
N ASN A 90 6.36 20.33 -0.23
CA ASN A 90 5.60 21.51 0.22
C ASN A 90 5.52 21.59 1.74
N THR A 91 5.28 20.46 2.40
CA THR A 91 5.23 20.37 3.86
C THR A 91 6.62 20.63 4.47
N LEU A 92 7.67 20.06 3.87
CA LEU A 92 9.06 20.21 4.35
C LEU A 92 9.59 21.62 4.19
N ARG A 93 9.15 22.40 3.19
CA ARG A 93 9.57 23.79 2.97
C ARG A 93 9.44 24.67 4.22
N GLY A 94 8.37 24.47 5.01
CA GLY A 94 8.14 25.25 6.23
C GLY A 94 8.90 24.75 7.45
N LEU A 95 9.49 23.57 7.38
CA LEU A 95 10.07 22.86 8.52
C LEU A 95 11.59 22.73 8.44
N CYS A 96 12.17 22.67 7.25
CA CYS A 96 13.61 22.46 7.06
C CYS A 96 14.23 23.50 6.13
N SER A 97 15.51 23.79 6.37
CA SER A 97 16.33 24.63 5.47
C SER A 97 16.89 23.84 4.30
N LYS A 98 17.15 22.54 4.49
CA LYS A 98 17.62 21.64 3.44
C LYS A 98 16.83 20.33 3.43
N ALA A 99 16.57 19.83 2.24
CA ALA A 99 16.04 18.51 1.96
C ALA A 99 17.01 17.74 1.08
N ALA A 100 17.13 16.44 1.30
CA ALA A 100 18.00 15.57 0.52
C ALA A 100 17.31 14.26 0.15
N PHE A 101 17.62 13.77 -1.04
CA PHE A 101 17.24 12.47 -1.54
C PHE A 101 18.55 11.77 -1.93
N LEU A 102 18.82 10.63 -1.30
CA LEU A 102 20.09 9.93 -1.48
C LEU A 102 19.81 8.47 -1.85
N LEU A 103 20.28 8.09 -3.02
CA LEU A 103 20.28 6.73 -3.51
C LEU A 103 21.71 6.21 -3.49
N ILE A 104 21.97 5.14 -2.75
CA ILE A 104 23.27 4.46 -2.70
C ILE A 104 23.09 3.07 -3.30
N ARG A 105 23.84 2.78 -4.37
CA ARG A 105 24.00 1.43 -4.90
C ARG A 105 25.37 0.89 -4.53
N LYS A 106 25.38 -0.21 -3.82
CA LYS A 106 26.62 -0.90 -3.39
C LYS A 106 26.38 -2.40 -3.39
N ASP A 107 27.37 -3.16 -3.91
CA ASP A 107 27.37 -4.62 -3.94
C ASP A 107 26.05 -5.20 -4.53
N GLY A 108 25.52 -4.56 -5.58
CA GLY A 108 24.28 -4.95 -6.26
C GLY A 108 22.99 -4.50 -5.58
N TYR A 109 23.04 -3.97 -4.35
CA TYR A 109 21.87 -3.51 -3.59
C TYR A 109 21.75 -2.00 -3.63
N THR A 110 20.50 -1.53 -3.72
CA THR A 110 20.16 -0.11 -3.72
C THR A 110 19.43 0.25 -2.44
N ARG A 111 19.91 1.27 -1.74
CA ARG A 111 19.24 1.85 -0.58
C ARG A 111 18.84 3.29 -0.90
N LEU A 112 17.65 3.67 -0.47
CA LEU A 112 17.10 4.99 -0.67
C LEU A 112 16.87 5.67 0.68
N TYR A 113 17.42 6.87 0.82
CA TYR A 113 17.30 7.69 2.03
C TYR A 113 16.64 9.02 1.70
N LEU A 114 15.77 9.48 2.60
CA LEU A 114 15.30 10.85 2.66
C LEU A 114 15.99 11.55 3.82
N GLY A 115 16.45 12.77 3.61
CA GLY A 115 17.16 13.55 4.62
C GLY A 115 16.61 14.95 4.75
N ILE A 116 16.65 15.50 5.97
CA ILE A 116 16.35 16.91 6.23
C ILE A 116 17.38 17.52 7.18
N HIS A 117 17.56 18.83 7.06
CA HIS A 117 18.18 19.66 8.08
C HIS A 117 17.17 20.66 8.61
N ALA A 118 16.79 20.52 9.87
CA ALA A 118 15.78 21.32 10.53
C ALA A 118 16.25 21.70 11.94
N GLU A 119 16.78 22.91 12.08
CA GLU A 119 17.33 23.39 13.37
C GLU A 119 16.31 23.35 14.51
N ASN A 120 15.03 23.63 14.20
CA ASN A 120 13.94 23.71 15.18
C ASN A 120 13.46 22.35 15.69
N LEU A 121 13.76 21.26 15.01
CA LEU A 121 13.28 19.90 15.35
C LEU A 121 14.31 19.09 16.15
N GLY A 122 15.59 19.43 16.11
CA GLY A 122 16.63 18.74 16.87
C GLY A 122 16.61 17.22 16.70
N SER A 123 16.59 16.47 17.81
CA SER A 123 16.63 15.00 17.83
C SER A 123 15.36 14.32 17.31
N VAL A 124 14.23 15.01 17.24
CA VAL A 124 12.95 14.42 16.75
C VAL A 124 12.74 14.61 15.24
N ALA A 125 13.74 15.18 14.53
CA ALA A 125 13.60 15.50 13.10
C ALA A 125 13.42 14.25 12.22
N SER A 126 14.12 13.15 12.49
CA SER A 126 13.98 11.89 11.75
C SER A 126 12.62 11.24 11.98
N GLU A 127 12.12 11.23 13.21
CA GLU A 127 10.78 10.73 13.52
C GLU A 127 9.69 11.59 12.87
N SER A 128 9.85 12.92 12.90
CA SER A 128 8.94 13.85 12.25
C SER A 128 8.93 13.65 10.72
N LEU A 129 10.11 13.49 10.10
CA LEU A 129 10.24 13.18 8.68
C LEU A 129 9.54 11.85 8.34
N CYS A 130 9.73 10.82 9.15
CA CYS A 130 9.08 9.53 8.98
C CYS A 130 7.54 9.67 8.97
N ARG A 131 6.97 10.36 9.97
CA ARG A 131 5.52 10.59 10.08
C ARG A 131 4.96 11.42 8.92
N LEU A 132 5.64 12.51 8.54
CA LEU A 132 5.23 13.34 7.40
C LEU A 132 5.32 12.57 6.09
N SER A 133 6.38 11.75 5.92
CA SER A 133 6.51 10.90 4.74
C SER A 133 5.38 9.86 4.67
N GLN A 134 4.94 9.28 5.78
CA GLN A 134 3.80 8.37 5.83
C GLN A 134 2.47 9.03 5.45
N ILE A 135 2.27 10.31 5.82
CA ILE A 135 1.07 11.07 5.44
C ILE A 135 0.98 11.24 3.92
N HIS A 136 2.10 11.61 3.30
CA HIS A 136 2.14 11.87 1.86
C HIS A 136 2.38 10.63 1.01
N LEU A 137 3.01 9.60 1.57
CA LEU A 137 3.32 8.33 0.92
C LEU A 137 2.67 7.17 1.71
N PRO A 138 1.32 7.09 1.73
CA PRO A 138 0.61 6.06 2.47
C PRO A 138 0.98 4.68 1.94
N GLY A 139 1.19 3.73 2.85
CA GLY A 139 1.65 2.37 2.52
C GLY A 139 3.17 2.21 2.37
N ALA A 140 3.94 3.30 2.36
CA ALA A 140 5.40 3.24 2.44
C ALA A 140 5.86 2.89 3.87
N LYS A 141 6.99 2.19 3.97
CA LYS A 141 7.64 1.92 5.26
C LYS A 141 8.98 2.63 5.33
N PHE A 142 9.19 3.28 6.46
CA PHE A 142 10.37 4.07 6.75
C PHE A 142 10.99 3.60 8.07
N CYS A 143 12.33 3.58 8.12
CA CYS A 143 13.11 3.40 9.33
C CYS A 143 13.78 4.73 9.71
N SER A 144 13.50 5.23 10.91
CA SER A 144 14.10 6.47 11.43
C SER A 144 15.40 6.24 12.20
N ASP A 145 15.72 5.00 12.52
CA ASP A 145 16.96 4.60 13.21
C ASP A 145 18.04 4.27 12.18
N VAL A 146 18.64 5.30 11.59
CA VAL A 146 19.68 5.19 10.57
C VAL A 146 21.02 5.55 11.18
N ASP A 147 21.97 4.59 11.20
CA ASP A 147 23.35 4.89 11.62
C ASP A 147 24.03 5.76 10.54
N SER A 148 24.49 6.96 10.93
CA SER A 148 25.19 7.88 10.03
C SER A 148 26.35 7.22 9.28
N ARG A 149 26.96 6.19 9.84
CA ARG A 149 28.05 5.40 9.23
C ARG A 149 27.58 4.64 7.99
N GLU A 150 26.33 4.23 7.92
CA GLU A 150 25.77 3.55 6.73
C GLU A 150 25.76 4.46 5.49
N ILE A 151 25.74 5.76 5.70
CA ILE A 151 25.78 6.77 4.64
C ILE A 151 27.21 7.28 4.44
N GLU A 152 27.91 7.67 5.50
CA GLU A 152 29.23 8.27 5.40
C GLU A 152 30.30 7.31 4.83
N HIS A 153 30.27 6.02 5.21
CA HIS A 153 31.25 5.05 4.73
C HIS A 153 31.20 4.83 3.21
N PRO A 154 30.05 4.54 2.59
CA PRO A 154 29.97 4.42 1.14
C PRO A 154 30.35 5.71 0.41
N LEU A 155 29.89 6.86 0.88
CA LEU A 155 30.22 8.15 0.26
C LEU A 155 31.72 8.44 0.30
N ARG A 156 32.43 8.03 1.35
CA ARG A 156 33.90 8.19 1.45
C ARG A 156 34.66 7.24 0.55
N ALA A 157 34.14 6.04 0.29
CA ALA A 157 34.79 5.07 -0.58
C ALA A 157 34.73 5.46 -2.07
N MET A 158 33.74 6.26 -2.46
CA MET A 158 33.52 6.70 -3.84
C MET A 158 34.30 7.97 -4.11
N SER A 159 35.53 7.88 -4.67
CA SER A 159 36.48 9.00 -4.81
C SER A 159 36.19 9.91 -6.01
N TYR A 160 35.47 9.42 -7.03
CA TYR A 160 35.15 10.20 -8.22
C TYR A 160 33.82 10.93 -8.05
N SER A 161 33.75 12.16 -8.52
CA SER A 161 32.58 13.03 -8.34
C SER A 161 32.16 13.73 -9.64
N GLY A 162 30.85 13.95 -9.75
CA GLY A 162 30.20 14.70 -10.81
C GLY A 162 28.96 15.43 -10.30
N ILE A 163 28.48 16.36 -11.13
CA ILE A 163 27.23 17.10 -10.90
C ILE A 163 26.38 17.11 -12.17
N VAL A 164 25.07 17.02 -12.01
CA VAL A 164 24.10 17.32 -13.06
C VAL A 164 23.35 18.59 -12.65
N THR A 165 23.42 19.60 -13.52
CA THR A 165 22.76 20.90 -13.35
C THR A 165 21.78 21.13 -14.50
N GLY A 166 20.83 22.04 -14.33
CA GLY A 166 19.83 22.38 -15.33
C GLY A 166 18.42 22.00 -14.87
N GLN A 167 17.43 22.49 -15.61
CA GLN A 167 16.03 22.37 -15.28
C GLN A 167 15.47 21.00 -15.74
N PRO A 168 14.89 20.20 -14.83
CA PRO A 168 14.19 18.99 -15.23
C PRO A 168 12.87 19.34 -15.95
N SER A 169 12.46 18.51 -16.92
CA SER A 169 11.19 18.70 -17.62
C SER A 169 10.00 18.19 -16.80
N VAL A 170 8.96 19.02 -16.73
CA VAL A 170 7.67 18.66 -16.13
C VAL A 170 6.76 17.97 -17.15
N ARG A 171 7.00 18.18 -18.46
CA ARG A 171 6.14 17.70 -19.55
C ARG A 171 6.88 16.79 -20.52
N TRP A 172 6.19 15.73 -20.95
CA TRP A 172 6.64 14.81 -21.99
C TRP A 172 5.48 14.48 -22.93
N GLY A 173 5.22 15.33 -23.91
CA GLY A 173 4.07 15.21 -24.81
C GLY A 173 2.73 15.34 -24.07
N ASP A 174 1.67 14.84 -24.67
CA ASP A 174 0.30 14.87 -24.10
C ASP A 174 0.07 13.82 -23.01
N ARG A 175 1.08 13.02 -22.65
CA ARG A 175 0.98 11.98 -21.63
C ARG A 175 1.87 12.29 -20.44
N GLU A 176 1.33 12.15 -19.23
CA GLU A 176 2.15 12.06 -18.01
C GLU A 176 3.20 10.95 -18.23
N ASN A 177 4.46 11.31 -18.06
CA ASN A 177 5.53 10.43 -18.50
C ASN A 177 5.79 9.27 -17.54
N PRO A 178 5.49 8.02 -17.90
CA PRO A 178 5.90 6.85 -17.12
C PRO A 178 7.43 6.60 -17.19
N LEU A 179 8.18 7.43 -17.91
CA LEU A 179 9.60 7.24 -18.17
C LEU A 179 10.54 7.90 -17.15
N GLN A 180 10.05 8.88 -16.39
CA GLN A 180 10.86 9.59 -15.38
C GLN A 180 10.82 8.83 -14.05
N SER A 181 11.58 7.77 -13.90
CA SER A 181 11.72 7.10 -12.62
C SER A 181 13.13 6.55 -12.40
N LEU A 182 13.59 6.62 -11.14
CA LEU A 182 14.93 6.23 -10.71
C LEU A 182 15.23 4.73 -10.87
N ASP A 183 14.21 3.88 -10.93
CA ASP A 183 14.40 2.45 -11.18
C ASP A 183 15.08 2.18 -12.52
N ARG A 184 14.92 3.06 -13.51
CA ARG A 184 15.65 2.96 -14.78
C ARG A 184 17.14 3.14 -14.61
N ILE A 185 17.55 4.09 -13.76
CA ILE A 185 18.97 4.31 -13.45
C ILE A 185 19.49 3.11 -12.67
N SER A 186 18.80 2.71 -11.60
CA SER A 186 19.23 1.62 -10.73
C SER A 186 19.24 0.26 -11.44
N ASN A 187 18.25 -0.01 -12.30
CA ASN A 187 18.14 -1.28 -13.02
C ASN A 187 18.94 -1.29 -14.33
N GLY A 188 19.22 -0.12 -14.92
CA GLY A 188 19.96 0.01 -16.17
C GLY A 188 21.48 -0.07 -15.99
N ILE A 189 21.99 0.41 -14.86
CA ILE A 189 23.42 0.38 -14.54
C ILE A 189 23.68 -0.82 -13.63
N ARG A 190 23.80 -1.99 -14.24
CA ARG A 190 24.14 -3.23 -13.55
C ARG A 190 25.62 -3.56 -13.67
N SER A 191 26.06 -4.68 -13.10
CA SER A 191 27.41 -5.21 -13.27
C SER A 191 27.79 -5.36 -14.74
N SER A 192 29.05 -5.10 -15.06
CA SER A 192 29.60 -5.33 -16.41
C SER A 192 29.53 -6.83 -16.77
N GLU A 193 29.64 -7.15 -18.07
CA GLU A 193 29.79 -8.55 -18.55
C GLU A 193 30.97 -9.28 -17.89
N THR A 194 31.95 -8.55 -17.36
CA THR A 194 33.11 -9.07 -16.61
C THR A 194 32.82 -9.33 -15.14
N GLY A 195 31.58 -9.05 -14.66
CA GLY A 195 31.17 -9.25 -13.28
C GLY A 195 31.58 -8.15 -12.29
N ALA A 196 32.21 -7.07 -12.78
CA ALA A 196 32.52 -5.91 -11.93
C ALA A 196 31.25 -5.10 -11.65
N GLU A 197 30.95 -4.86 -10.39
CA GLU A 197 29.78 -4.09 -9.98
C GLU A 197 30.07 -2.59 -10.06
N HIS A 198 29.08 -1.82 -10.54
CA HIS A 198 29.13 -0.35 -10.54
C HIS A 198 28.54 0.18 -9.23
N ASN A 199 29.42 0.54 -8.29
CA ASN A 199 29.05 1.19 -7.05
C ASN A 199 28.95 2.71 -7.24
N TYR A 200 27.81 3.29 -6.91
CA TYR A 200 27.58 4.73 -7.03
C TYR A 200 26.57 5.27 -6.02
N ALA A 201 26.62 6.55 -5.79
CA ALA A 201 25.61 7.29 -5.05
C ALA A 201 25.09 8.47 -5.90
N LEU A 202 23.78 8.67 -5.88
CA LEU A 202 23.09 9.83 -6.42
C LEU A 202 22.50 10.61 -5.24
N LEU A 203 23.02 11.81 -5.00
CA LEU A 203 22.54 12.74 -3.98
C LEU A 203 21.88 13.94 -4.63
N ILE A 204 20.60 14.13 -4.43
CA ILE A 204 19.88 15.35 -4.79
C ILE A 204 19.72 16.16 -3.51
N LEU A 205 20.43 17.28 -3.46
CA LEU A 205 20.43 18.20 -2.34
C LEU A 205 19.68 19.47 -2.73
N ALA A 206 18.69 19.86 -1.93
CA ALA A 206 17.87 21.04 -2.16
C ALA A 206 17.87 21.96 -0.93
N GLU A 207 18.18 23.24 -1.13
CA GLU A 207 18.09 24.29 -0.12
C GLU A 207 16.82 25.10 -0.33
N SER A 208 16.04 25.29 0.72
CA SER A 208 14.80 26.08 0.66
C SER A 208 15.11 27.56 0.44
N THR A 209 14.51 28.15 -0.60
CA THR A 209 14.65 29.56 -0.91
C THR A 209 13.52 30.37 -0.29
N SER A 210 13.80 31.50 0.32
CA SER A 210 12.79 32.35 0.94
C SER A 210 11.91 33.04 -0.11
N ASP A 211 10.65 33.32 0.26
CA ASP A 211 9.71 34.04 -0.63
C ASP A 211 10.22 35.43 -1.01
N LYS A 212 11.01 36.05 -0.12
CA LYS A 212 11.68 37.34 -0.39
C LYS A 212 12.68 37.22 -1.54
N GLU A 213 13.55 36.22 -1.53
CA GLU A 213 14.54 35.99 -2.59
C GLU A 213 13.85 35.69 -3.93
N VAL A 214 12.84 34.83 -3.93
CA VAL A 214 12.07 34.52 -5.15
C VAL A 214 11.39 35.77 -5.71
N LYS A 215 10.84 36.65 -4.84
CA LYS A 215 10.25 37.93 -5.23
C LYS A 215 11.26 38.89 -5.81
N GLU A 216 12.47 38.95 -5.25
CA GLU A 216 13.58 39.77 -5.79
C GLU A 216 13.96 39.30 -7.19
N VAL A 217 14.10 37.98 -7.41
CA VAL A 217 14.36 37.42 -8.74
C VAL A 217 13.24 37.78 -9.71
N LEU A 218 11.98 37.58 -9.32
CA LEU A 218 10.82 37.91 -10.15
C LEU A 218 10.79 39.38 -10.56
N GLN A 219 11.09 40.27 -9.64
CA GLN A 219 11.17 41.73 -9.96
C GLN A 219 12.30 42.03 -10.97
N LYS A 220 13.44 41.35 -10.86
CA LYS A 220 14.53 41.51 -11.83
C LYS A 220 14.16 40.99 -13.21
N VAL A 221 13.50 39.86 -13.28
CA VAL A 221 13.01 39.25 -14.53
C VAL A 221 11.95 40.17 -15.20
N LEU A 222 11.04 40.74 -14.44
CA LEU A 222 10.03 41.67 -14.96
C LEU A 222 10.63 42.93 -15.48
N ARG A 223 11.67 43.46 -14.81
CA ARG A 223 12.43 44.63 -15.28
C ARG A 223 13.14 44.33 -16.59
N LEU A 224 13.91 43.22 -16.64
CA LEU A 224 14.58 42.78 -17.86
C LEU A 224 13.61 42.61 -19.04
N LYS A 225 12.44 42.03 -18.79
CA LYS A 225 11.38 41.88 -19.82
C LYS A 225 10.88 43.25 -20.29
N SER A 226 10.73 44.23 -19.38
CA SER A 226 10.30 45.56 -19.74
C SER A 226 11.35 46.27 -20.61
N ASP A 227 12.65 46.14 -20.24
CA ASP A 227 13.76 46.71 -20.98
C ASP A 227 13.85 46.08 -22.39
N LEU A 228 13.73 44.77 -22.52
CA LEU A 228 13.71 44.07 -23.82
C LEU A 228 12.52 44.47 -24.71
N ASN A 229 11.40 44.82 -24.14
CA ASN A 229 10.23 45.21 -24.91
C ASN A 229 10.43 46.50 -25.73
N GLU A 230 11.37 47.39 -25.33
CA GLU A 230 11.74 48.59 -26.07
C GLU A 230 12.41 48.25 -27.42
N TYR A 231 13.05 47.06 -27.51
CA TYR A 231 13.76 46.59 -28.73
C TYR A 231 12.89 45.67 -29.59
N ARG A 232 11.64 45.45 -29.22
CA ARG A 232 10.75 44.47 -29.92
C ARG A 232 10.37 44.92 -31.32
N LYS A 233 10.21 46.25 -31.54
CA LYS A 233 9.78 46.81 -32.81
C LYS A 233 10.72 47.85 -33.27
N TYR A 234 11.11 47.83 -34.55
CA TYR A 234 11.89 48.91 -35.17
C TYR A 234 11.23 49.34 -36.49
N THR A 235 11.43 50.60 -36.83
CA THR A 235 10.87 51.18 -38.01
C THR A 235 11.98 51.49 -39.01
N GLU A 236 11.98 50.85 -40.18
CA GLU A 236 12.86 51.14 -41.31
C GLU A 236 12.16 52.13 -42.22
N SER A 237 12.75 53.28 -42.42
CA SER A 237 12.29 54.32 -43.34
C SER A 237 13.11 54.30 -44.59
N LYS A 238 12.51 53.91 -45.71
CA LYS A 238 13.12 53.96 -47.05
C LYS A 238 12.64 55.23 -47.78
N THR A 239 13.55 56.14 -48.07
CA THR A 239 13.28 57.28 -48.88
C THR A 239 13.56 56.93 -50.35
N ILE A 240 12.54 56.95 -51.18
CA ILE A 240 12.68 56.70 -52.63
C ILE A 240 13.06 58.00 -53.32
N GLY A 241 14.37 58.22 -53.48
CA GLY A 241 14.98 59.40 -54.11
C GLY A 241 16.50 59.27 -54.01
N SER A 242 17.21 59.72 -54.98
CA SER A 242 18.61 59.43 -55.32
C SER A 242 19.68 59.84 -54.32
N SER A 243 19.61 59.41 -53.07
CA SER A 243 20.72 59.37 -52.14
C SER A 243 20.54 58.31 -51.09
N LYS A 244 21.53 57.45 -50.94
CA LYS A 244 21.63 56.37 -49.97
C LYS A 244 21.68 56.95 -48.55
N SER A 245 20.60 56.89 -47.75
CA SER A 245 20.66 56.94 -46.32
C SER A 245 19.53 56.10 -45.75
N ALA A 246 19.87 54.90 -45.24
CA ALA A 246 18.96 54.10 -44.43
C ALA A 246 19.14 54.60 -42.98
N GLY A 247 18.13 55.19 -42.40
CA GLY A 247 18.10 55.55 -40.99
C GLY A 247 17.24 54.51 -40.25
N VAL A 248 17.85 53.75 -39.34
CA VAL A 248 17.13 52.87 -38.41
C VAL A 248 16.88 53.64 -37.14
N ASN A 249 15.63 53.87 -36.80
CA ASN A 249 15.27 54.57 -35.57
C ASN A 249 14.75 53.54 -34.57
N TYR A 250 15.51 53.32 -33.53
CA TYR A 250 15.09 52.62 -32.32
C TYR A 250 14.56 53.68 -31.35
N GLY A 251 13.38 53.41 -30.75
CA GLY A 251 12.83 54.28 -29.69
C GLY A 251 13.54 53.98 -28.37
N LEU A 252 14.72 54.54 -28.20
CA LEU A 252 15.55 54.34 -27.00
C LEU A 252 15.21 55.34 -25.92
N SER A 253 14.60 54.90 -24.82
CA SER A 253 14.69 55.61 -23.54
C SER A 253 15.84 55.01 -22.74
N ALA A 254 16.88 55.82 -22.53
CA ALA A 254 18.17 55.36 -22.02
C ALA A 254 18.17 55.26 -20.49
N ASN A 255 17.89 54.06 -19.97
CA ASN A 255 18.26 53.65 -18.61
C ASN A 255 18.68 52.18 -18.56
N ILE A 256 19.69 51.83 -19.37
CA ILE A 256 20.33 50.53 -19.28
C ILE A 256 21.29 50.59 -18.07
N GLY A 257 20.99 49.84 -16.98
CA GLY A 257 21.85 49.76 -15.83
C GLY A 257 23.24 49.23 -16.20
N GLY A 258 24.31 49.76 -15.55
CA GLY A 258 25.71 49.39 -15.83
C GLY A 258 25.96 47.87 -15.79
N GLU A 259 25.12 47.11 -15.13
CA GLU A 259 25.15 45.63 -15.08
C GLU A 259 24.87 44.97 -16.43
N MET A 260 23.94 45.48 -17.21
CA MET A 260 23.63 44.99 -18.56
C MET A 260 24.75 45.25 -19.55
N VAL A 261 25.42 46.33 -19.41
CA VAL A 261 26.55 46.68 -20.29
C VAL A 261 27.75 45.75 -20.06
N MET A 262 28.03 45.37 -18.80
CA MET A 262 29.11 44.44 -18.44
C MET A 262 28.85 43.04 -18.97
N LEU A 263 27.64 42.61 -18.87
CA LEU A 263 27.22 41.28 -19.34
C LEU A 263 27.33 41.16 -20.86
N ALA A 264 26.95 42.18 -21.54
CA ALA A 264 27.04 42.26 -22.98
C ALA A 264 28.48 42.27 -23.49
N LEU A 265 29.37 42.99 -22.78
CA LEU A 265 30.79 43.00 -23.08
C LEU A 265 31.44 41.62 -22.96
N THR A 266 31.00 40.82 -21.96
CA THR A 266 31.50 39.47 -21.75
C THR A 266 30.92 38.48 -22.79
N ALA A 267 29.65 38.60 -23.14
CA ALA A 267 29.03 37.80 -24.20
C ALA A 267 29.58 38.07 -25.60
N ALA A 268 30.09 39.30 -25.82
CA ALA A 268 30.74 39.69 -27.07
C ALA A 268 32.19 39.16 -27.20
N GLY A 269 32.68 38.36 -26.24
CA GLY A 269 34.04 37.76 -26.29
C GLY A 269 35.17 38.75 -26.06
N LEU A 270 34.90 39.89 -25.45
CA LEU A 270 35.94 40.87 -25.06
C LEU A 270 36.77 40.32 -23.90
N SER A 271 38.10 40.45 -24.02
CA SER A 271 38.97 39.99 -22.95
C SER A 271 38.68 40.77 -21.64
N TYR A 272 38.77 40.03 -20.54
CA TYR A 272 38.54 40.57 -19.19
C TYR A 272 39.26 41.89 -18.88
N GLY A 273 40.50 42.02 -19.34
CA GLY A 273 41.25 43.24 -19.16
C GLY A 273 40.59 44.48 -19.77
N THR A 274 39.97 44.31 -20.95
CA THR A 274 39.28 45.39 -21.67
C THR A 274 37.95 45.74 -20.98
N ALA A 275 37.19 44.69 -20.53
CA ALA A 275 35.93 44.88 -19.80
C ALA A 275 36.17 45.63 -18.46
N ASN A 276 37.27 45.34 -17.75
CA ASN A 276 37.61 45.97 -16.48
C ASN A 276 38.11 47.43 -16.64
N LEU A 277 38.82 47.69 -17.67
CA LEU A 277 39.24 49.09 -18.04
C LEU A 277 38.05 49.95 -18.41
N ILE A 278 37.08 49.40 -19.14
CA ILE A 278 35.83 50.07 -19.47
C ILE A 278 35.03 50.37 -18.19
N ARG A 279 35.00 49.46 -17.23
CA ARG A 279 34.32 49.69 -15.95
C ARG A 279 35.01 50.72 -15.03
N GLN A 280 36.34 50.70 -14.91
CA GLN A 280 37.06 51.69 -14.11
C GLN A 280 36.92 53.07 -14.70
N GLY A 281 36.81 53.18 -16.02
CA GLY A 281 36.39 54.38 -16.71
C GLY A 281 34.93 54.80 -16.50
N LEU A 282 34.04 53.86 -16.27
CA LEU A 282 32.59 54.06 -16.12
C LEU A 282 32.16 54.67 -14.78
N ASN A 283 32.88 54.47 -13.68
CA ASN A 283 32.56 55.12 -12.41
C ASN A 283 32.76 56.68 -12.50
N GLY A 284 33.51 57.13 -13.51
CA GLY A 284 33.55 58.54 -13.89
C GLY A 284 32.65 58.92 -15.08
N ILE A 285 32.07 57.91 -15.74
CA ILE A 285 31.40 58.04 -17.05
C ILE A 285 29.95 57.71 -17.03
N THR A 286 29.39 57.18 -15.92
CA THR A 286 27.93 56.81 -15.84
C THR A 286 27.03 57.97 -16.24
N ASN A 287 27.43 59.20 -15.89
CA ASN A 287 26.73 60.37 -16.37
C ASN A 287 27.08 60.70 -17.85
N ALA A 288 28.25 60.36 -18.33
CA ALA A 288 28.69 60.63 -19.73
C ALA A 288 28.14 59.54 -20.69
N ILE A 289 27.89 58.26 -20.23
CA ILE A 289 27.22 57.23 -21.01
C ILE A 289 25.74 57.53 -21.16
N ASN A 290 25.07 57.93 -20.11
CA ASN A 290 23.67 58.37 -20.20
C ASN A 290 23.54 59.63 -21.12
N VAL A 291 24.54 60.49 -21.13
CA VAL A 291 24.60 61.63 -22.04
C VAL A 291 25.01 61.21 -23.44
N GLY A 292 25.92 60.21 -23.57
CA GLY A 292 26.39 59.73 -24.87
C GLY A 292 25.37 58.90 -25.59
N LEU A 293 24.66 58.01 -24.89
CA LEU A 293 23.53 57.25 -25.42
C LEU A 293 22.33 58.12 -25.78
N SER A 294 22.00 59.12 -24.95
CA SER A 294 20.97 60.10 -25.28
C SER A 294 21.42 61.05 -26.42
N ALA A 295 22.71 61.35 -26.54
CA ALA A 295 23.26 62.12 -27.66
C ALA A 295 23.37 61.30 -28.96
N TYR A 296 23.59 59.99 -28.89
CA TYR A 296 23.55 59.09 -30.04
C TYR A 296 22.11 58.81 -30.50
N ALA A 297 21.19 58.56 -29.58
CA ALA A 297 19.75 58.44 -29.87
C ALA A 297 19.16 59.75 -30.37
N GLY A 298 19.70 60.92 -29.93
CA GLY A 298 19.35 62.26 -30.40
C GLY A 298 20.02 62.70 -31.71
N ARG A 299 21.05 62.06 -32.18
CA ARG A 299 21.66 62.21 -33.50
C ARG A 299 21.02 61.34 -34.57
N SER A 300 19.73 61.39 -34.69
CA SER A 300 19.11 61.21 -35.98
C SER A 300 19.52 62.43 -36.78
N VAL A 301 20.36 62.27 -37.76
CA VAL A 301 20.78 63.36 -38.67
C VAL A 301 19.52 63.80 -39.39
N ASN A 302 18.88 64.86 -38.84
CA ASN A 302 17.89 65.66 -39.56
C ASN A 302 18.59 66.42 -40.68
N LYS A 303 18.89 65.79 -41.77
CA LYS A 303 19.07 66.42 -43.03
C LYS A 303 17.76 66.46 -43.74
N GLN A 304 17.01 67.50 -43.49
CA GLN A 304 15.84 67.85 -44.24
C GLN A 304 16.22 67.99 -45.70
N VAL A 305 15.87 67.08 -46.56
CA VAL A 305 15.78 67.24 -47.99
C VAL A 305 14.33 67.03 -48.35
N SER A 306 13.73 68.02 -48.77
CA SER A 306 12.34 68.09 -49.27
C SER A 306 12.12 67.21 -50.47
N SER A 307 10.92 66.62 -50.54
CA SER A 307 10.30 65.90 -51.65
C SER A 307 10.78 64.50 -51.98
N GLY A 308 10.34 63.58 -51.21
CA GLY A 308 10.35 62.15 -51.51
C GLY A 308 9.32 61.44 -50.64
N ARG A 309 8.53 60.55 -51.25
CA ARG A 309 7.65 59.68 -50.46
C ARG A 309 8.49 58.78 -49.62
N SER A 310 8.45 58.91 -48.30
CA SER A 310 9.01 57.98 -47.38
C SER A 310 7.97 56.89 -47.06
N VAL A 311 8.35 55.65 -47.27
CA VAL A 311 7.57 54.50 -46.83
C VAL A 311 8.28 53.95 -45.59
N SER A 312 7.60 53.90 -44.49
CA SER A 312 8.11 53.29 -43.26
C SER A 312 7.53 51.90 -43.10
N TYR A 313 8.37 50.96 -42.85
CA TYR A 313 8.03 49.58 -42.55
C TYR A 313 8.27 49.32 -41.05
N GLU A 314 7.28 48.81 -40.37
CA GLU A 314 7.44 48.33 -39.01
C GLU A 314 7.88 46.88 -39.05
N HIS A 315 8.99 46.58 -38.42
CA HIS A 315 9.53 45.22 -38.33
C HIS A 315 9.48 44.75 -36.86
N VAL A 316 9.30 43.46 -36.66
CA VAL A 316 9.35 42.79 -35.36
C VAL A 316 10.68 42.05 -35.26
N ASN A 317 11.41 42.29 -34.16
CA ASN A 317 12.61 41.54 -33.85
C ASN A 317 12.23 40.18 -33.23
N PHE A 318 12.32 39.10 -33.99
CA PHE A 318 11.95 37.76 -33.57
C PHE A 318 12.87 37.18 -32.48
N MET A 319 14.15 37.59 -32.42
CA MET A 319 15.04 37.15 -31.36
C MET A 319 14.64 37.74 -29.99
N ILE A 320 14.29 39.02 -29.99
CA ILE A 320 13.74 39.67 -28.80
C ILE A 320 12.39 39.03 -28.40
N GLU A 321 11.53 38.78 -29.35
CA GLU A 321 10.24 38.15 -29.10
C GLU A 321 10.42 36.72 -28.52
N TYR A 322 11.36 35.95 -29.00
CA TYR A 322 11.74 34.63 -28.46
C TYR A 322 12.26 34.75 -27.02
N CYS A 323 13.18 35.68 -26.73
CA CYS A 323 13.70 35.93 -25.39
C CYS A 323 12.58 36.37 -24.42
N MET A 324 11.67 37.22 -24.88
CA MET A 324 10.50 37.59 -24.08
C MET A 324 9.62 36.39 -23.73
N GLY A 325 9.41 35.50 -24.69
CA GLY A 325 8.70 34.25 -24.46
C GLY A 325 9.38 33.32 -23.45
N LEU A 326 10.73 33.26 -23.43
CA LEU A 326 11.47 32.53 -22.39
C LEU A 326 11.32 33.18 -21.03
N LEU A 327 11.36 34.51 -20.94
CA LEU A 327 11.13 35.25 -19.68
C LEU A 327 9.69 35.04 -19.16
N ASP A 328 8.68 34.95 -20.03
CA ASP A 328 7.30 34.65 -19.61
C ASP A 328 7.20 33.29 -18.95
N LYS A 329 7.85 32.26 -19.48
CA LYS A 329 7.91 30.94 -18.86
C LYS A 329 8.65 30.99 -17.52
N MET A 330 9.75 31.72 -17.43
CA MET A 330 10.47 31.92 -16.17
C MET A 330 9.60 32.65 -15.13
N ILE A 331 8.83 33.68 -15.51
CA ILE A 331 7.87 34.35 -14.63
C ILE A 331 6.84 33.32 -14.10
N THR A 332 6.25 32.50 -14.97
CA THR A 332 5.30 31.45 -14.59
C THR A 332 5.89 30.45 -13.59
N ARG A 333 7.15 30.03 -13.80
CA ARG A 333 7.90 29.15 -12.87
C ARG A 333 8.10 29.79 -11.50
N LEU A 334 8.50 31.05 -11.47
CA LEU A 334 8.73 31.79 -10.23
C LEU A 334 7.43 32.03 -9.46
N GLU A 335 6.32 32.33 -10.14
CA GLU A 335 5.00 32.45 -9.54
C GLU A 335 4.50 31.14 -8.97
N ALA A 336 4.64 30.01 -9.69
CA ALA A 336 4.35 28.68 -9.19
C ALA A 336 5.21 28.37 -7.96
N GLY A 337 6.49 28.68 -8.00
CA GLY A 337 7.42 28.50 -6.88
C GLY A 337 7.09 29.33 -5.65
N ARG A 338 6.54 30.53 -5.79
CA ARG A 338 6.04 31.33 -4.65
C ARG A 338 4.88 30.65 -3.93
N ASN A 339 3.99 30.02 -4.67
CA ASN A 339 2.83 29.35 -4.10
C ASN A 339 3.20 27.98 -3.47
N GLN A 340 4.00 27.19 -4.18
CA GLN A 340 4.28 25.78 -3.83
C GLN A 340 5.67 25.57 -3.19
N GLY A 341 6.59 26.51 -3.30
CA GLY A 341 7.97 26.45 -2.83
C GLY A 341 8.98 26.56 -3.96
N PHE A 342 10.13 27.11 -3.61
CA PHE A 342 11.28 27.27 -4.50
C PHE A 342 12.54 26.79 -3.81
N TRP A 343 13.41 26.13 -4.54
CA TRP A 343 14.56 25.42 -4.01
C TRP A 343 15.78 25.68 -4.88
N ASN A 344 16.94 25.78 -4.26
CA ASN A 344 18.21 25.77 -4.97
C ASN A 344 18.77 24.33 -4.89
N THR A 345 18.97 23.67 -6.03
CA THR A 345 19.16 22.22 -6.09
C THR A 345 20.39 21.81 -6.89
N ALA A 346 21.06 20.76 -6.42
CA ALA A 346 22.13 20.10 -7.15
C ALA A 346 21.98 18.58 -7.07
N ALA A 347 22.20 17.89 -8.21
CA ALA A 347 22.27 16.44 -8.27
C ALA A 347 23.74 16.02 -8.37
N TYR A 348 24.29 15.49 -7.27
CA TYR A 348 25.65 14.97 -7.19
C TYR A 348 25.70 13.50 -7.48
N ILE A 349 26.72 13.07 -8.19
CA ILE A 349 27.03 11.67 -8.45
C ILE A 349 28.40 11.38 -7.87
N LEU A 350 28.49 10.34 -7.04
CA LEU A 350 29.74 9.79 -6.55
C LEU A 350 29.88 8.36 -7.05
N ALA A 351 31.08 7.92 -7.42
CA ALA A 351 31.38 6.55 -7.79
C ALA A 351 32.84 6.17 -7.51
N GLU A 352 33.15 4.90 -7.62
CA GLU A 352 34.50 4.37 -7.45
C GLU A 352 35.39 4.63 -8.68
N ASP A 353 34.79 4.94 -9.83
CA ASP A 353 35.49 5.22 -11.09
C ASP A 353 34.79 6.31 -11.91
N ASN A 354 35.55 6.99 -12.79
CA ASN A 354 35.05 8.08 -13.61
C ASN A 354 34.06 7.64 -14.70
N HIS A 355 34.19 6.39 -15.19
CA HIS A 355 33.27 5.87 -16.21
C HIS A 355 31.88 5.71 -15.64
N THR A 356 31.78 5.18 -14.43
CA THR A 356 30.50 5.06 -13.69
C THR A 356 29.88 6.44 -13.43
N VAL A 357 30.67 7.45 -13.05
CA VAL A 357 30.17 8.84 -12.92
C VAL A 357 29.56 9.34 -14.23
N GLN A 358 30.24 9.14 -15.35
CA GLN A 358 29.75 9.57 -16.68
C GLN A 358 28.47 8.82 -17.09
N MET A 359 28.41 7.50 -16.87
CA MET A 359 27.23 6.69 -17.18
C MET A 359 26.02 7.15 -16.34
N VAL A 360 26.18 7.28 -15.03
CA VAL A 360 25.11 7.70 -14.12
C VAL A 360 24.64 9.11 -14.46
N SER A 361 25.58 10.04 -14.68
CA SER A 361 25.26 11.43 -15.07
C SER A 361 24.46 11.50 -16.36
N SER A 362 24.88 10.71 -17.37
CA SER A 362 24.18 10.62 -18.67
C SER A 362 22.79 10.01 -18.52
N ALA A 363 22.63 8.98 -17.67
CA ALA A 363 21.35 8.37 -17.37
C ALA A 363 20.41 9.32 -16.65
N VAL A 364 20.92 10.07 -15.65
CA VAL A 364 20.17 11.12 -14.93
C VAL A 364 19.71 12.19 -15.91
N ARG A 365 20.60 12.68 -16.77
CA ARG A 365 20.26 13.65 -17.81
C ARG A 365 19.16 13.11 -18.73
N ALA A 366 19.27 11.88 -19.20
CA ALA A 366 18.27 11.27 -20.08
C ALA A 366 16.91 11.10 -19.42
N VAL A 367 16.89 10.79 -18.12
CA VAL A 367 15.64 10.62 -17.34
C VAL A 367 14.94 11.96 -17.10
N TYR A 368 15.70 13.04 -16.85
CA TYR A 368 15.11 14.35 -16.49
C TYR A 368 14.94 15.28 -17.70
N SER A 369 15.52 14.98 -18.88
CA SER A 369 15.34 15.79 -20.09
C SER A 369 13.95 15.59 -20.68
N GLY A 370 13.35 16.67 -21.20
CA GLY A 370 12.05 16.65 -21.88
C GLY A 370 11.73 17.98 -22.57
N GLN A 371 10.45 18.27 -22.77
CA GLN A 371 10.03 19.44 -23.56
C GLN A 371 10.40 20.81 -22.93
N ASP A 372 10.51 20.87 -21.61
CA ASP A 372 10.77 22.14 -20.89
C ASP A 372 12.26 22.38 -20.62
N THR A 373 13.14 21.41 -20.85
CA THR A 373 14.59 21.50 -20.55
C THR A 373 15.34 22.49 -21.44
N TYR A 374 14.73 22.99 -22.52
CA TYR A 374 15.36 24.00 -23.39
C TYR A 374 15.54 25.37 -22.71
N GLN A 375 14.87 25.64 -21.60
CA GLN A 375 15.01 26.89 -20.85
C GLN A 375 16.36 26.94 -20.12
N GLU A 376 16.79 25.85 -19.51
CA GLU A 376 18.08 25.61 -18.90
C GLU A 376 18.44 24.12 -19.11
N PRO A 377 19.18 23.79 -20.20
CA PRO A 377 19.49 22.42 -20.53
C PRO A 377 20.27 21.70 -19.45
N LEU A 378 19.96 20.39 -19.28
CA LEU A 378 20.67 19.56 -18.32
C LEU A 378 22.11 19.31 -18.78
N ARG A 379 23.08 19.69 -17.93
CA ARG A 379 24.52 19.57 -18.15
C ARG A 379 25.13 18.62 -17.14
N CYS A 380 26.08 17.83 -17.59
CA CYS A 380 26.83 16.89 -16.76
C CYS A 380 28.30 17.31 -16.69
N PHE A 381 28.82 17.52 -15.49
CA PHE A 381 30.23 17.83 -15.27
C PHE A 381 30.84 16.72 -14.41
N SER A 382 32.01 16.21 -14.83
CA SER A 382 32.81 15.26 -14.05
C SER A 382 34.05 15.97 -13.54
N PHE A 383 34.29 15.91 -12.24
CA PHE A 383 35.40 16.56 -11.56
C PHE A 383 36.56 15.60 -11.25
N GLY A 384 36.47 14.34 -11.69
CA GLY A 384 37.48 13.34 -11.38
C GLY A 384 37.56 13.08 -9.86
N GLU A 385 38.77 12.92 -9.33
CA GLU A 385 39.04 12.70 -7.89
C GLU A 385 39.20 14.02 -7.11
N SER A 386 38.35 15.02 -7.36
CA SER A 386 38.42 16.30 -6.67
C SER A 386 38.05 16.16 -5.18
N GLN A 387 39.05 16.23 -4.30
CA GLN A 387 38.84 16.19 -2.85
C GLN A 387 37.94 17.32 -2.35
N THR A 388 38.05 18.50 -2.94
CA THR A 388 37.24 19.67 -2.54
C THR A 388 35.79 19.46 -2.88
N VAL A 389 35.46 19.02 -4.09
CA VAL A 389 34.07 18.70 -4.47
C VAL A 389 33.51 17.60 -3.59
N HIS A 390 34.28 16.57 -3.33
CA HIS A 390 33.91 15.47 -2.44
C HIS A 390 33.58 15.95 -1.01
N GLN A 391 34.35 16.92 -0.48
CA GLN A 391 34.06 17.56 0.81
C GLN A 391 32.71 18.32 0.80
N TYR A 392 32.36 19.01 -0.29
CA TYR A 392 31.06 19.67 -0.41
C TYR A 392 29.93 18.67 -0.33
N VAL A 393 30.02 17.55 -1.04
CA VAL A 393 29.01 16.49 -1.02
C VAL A 393 28.91 15.85 0.37
N GLN A 394 30.04 15.48 0.99
CA GLN A 394 30.05 14.90 2.34
C GLN A 394 29.50 15.84 3.42
N ASN A 395 29.73 17.15 3.25
CA ASN A 395 29.26 18.17 4.17
C ASN A 395 27.85 18.69 3.86
N MET A 396 27.17 18.08 2.87
CA MET A 396 25.81 18.45 2.44
C MET A 396 25.69 19.93 2.10
N GLN A 397 26.62 20.40 1.25
CA GLN A 397 26.68 21.77 0.78
C GLN A 397 26.51 21.86 -0.73
N LEU A 398 25.87 22.93 -1.19
CA LEU A 398 25.81 23.24 -2.60
C LEU A 398 27.17 23.78 -3.10
N LEU A 399 27.56 23.32 -4.29
CA LEU A 399 28.84 23.65 -4.89
C LEU A 399 28.79 25.08 -5.45
N PRO A 400 29.72 25.99 -5.02
CA PRO A 400 29.82 27.31 -5.61
C PRO A 400 30.39 27.22 -7.03
N LEU A 401 30.53 28.35 -7.71
CA LEU A 401 31.31 28.40 -8.94
C LEU A 401 32.80 28.19 -8.67
N PRO A 402 33.54 27.56 -9.62
CA PRO A 402 34.99 27.37 -9.49
C PRO A 402 35.70 28.69 -9.54
N VAL A 403 36.78 28.84 -8.73
CA VAL A 403 37.55 30.09 -8.60
C VAL A 403 38.35 30.44 -9.83
N ASN A 404 38.70 29.46 -10.64
CA ASN A 404 39.42 29.64 -11.89
C ASN A 404 38.51 29.71 -13.12
N HIS A 405 37.19 29.76 -12.95
CA HIS A 405 36.26 29.91 -14.08
C HIS A 405 36.19 31.39 -14.51
N ASP A 406 36.16 31.63 -15.81
CA ASP A 406 36.16 32.97 -16.41
C ASP A 406 35.04 33.88 -15.88
N VAL A 407 33.90 33.33 -15.58
CA VAL A 407 32.74 34.03 -14.99
C VAL A 407 33.05 34.61 -13.61
N LEU A 408 33.94 34.01 -12.80
CA LEU A 408 34.33 34.55 -11.50
C LEU A 408 35.26 35.73 -11.56
N GLU A 409 35.89 35.94 -12.66
CA GLU A 409 36.62 37.18 -12.88
C GLU A 409 35.69 38.42 -12.85
N LEU A 410 34.43 38.24 -13.28
CA LEU A 410 33.37 39.26 -13.14
C LEU A 410 33.05 39.59 -11.68
N LYS A 411 33.09 38.57 -10.77
CA LYS A 411 32.83 38.79 -9.34
C LYS A 411 33.88 39.71 -8.66
N LYS A 412 35.11 39.70 -9.16
CA LYS A 412 36.18 40.61 -8.63
C LYS A 412 35.91 42.08 -8.90
N VAL A 413 34.98 42.36 -9.79
CA VAL A 413 34.67 43.69 -10.31
C VAL A 413 33.38 44.25 -9.66
N VAL A 414 32.52 43.37 -9.09
CA VAL A 414 31.28 43.73 -8.40
C VAL A 414 31.55 43.88 -6.89
N SER A 415 30.91 44.83 -6.21
CA SER A 415 30.97 44.92 -4.76
C SER A 415 30.55 43.62 -4.10
N PRO A 416 31.15 43.21 -2.95
CA PRO A 416 30.86 41.95 -2.29
C PRO A 416 29.36 41.71 -2.00
N ASP A 417 28.61 42.78 -1.83
CA ASP A 417 27.18 42.75 -1.53
C ASP A 417 26.30 42.73 -2.78
N GLU A 418 26.85 43.06 -3.97
CA GLU A 418 26.10 43.05 -5.23
C GLU A 418 26.22 41.73 -5.96
N SER A 419 25.14 41.38 -6.64
CA SER A 419 25.08 40.22 -7.51
C SER A 419 25.67 40.55 -8.88
N TRP A 420 26.56 39.69 -9.38
CA TRP A 420 27.03 39.79 -10.75
C TRP A 420 26.04 39.23 -11.76
N HIS A 421 25.17 38.25 -11.33
CA HIS A 421 24.17 37.67 -12.19
C HIS A 421 22.92 38.55 -12.22
N VAL A 422 22.36 38.77 -13.42
CA VAL A 422 21.19 39.64 -13.62
C VAL A 422 19.97 39.18 -12.82
N PHE A 423 19.82 37.91 -12.58
CA PHE A 423 18.72 37.34 -11.77
C PHE A 423 19.05 37.26 -10.28
N GLY A 424 20.26 37.61 -9.86
CA GLY A 424 20.63 37.61 -8.45
C GLY A 424 21.47 36.43 -7.98
N LYS A 425 21.83 36.48 -6.69
CA LYS A 425 22.75 35.53 -6.03
C LYS A 425 22.35 34.09 -6.16
N LEU A 426 21.06 33.80 -6.30
CA LEU A 426 20.51 32.43 -6.46
C LEU A 426 21.09 31.73 -7.72
N TYR A 427 21.49 32.49 -8.73
CA TYR A 427 22.05 31.98 -9.99
C TYR A 427 23.59 31.99 -10.00
N GLU A 428 24.24 32.30 -8.88
CA GLU A 428 25.70 32.42 -8.76
C GLU A 428 26.41 31.17 -8.21
N SER A 429 25.84 29.97 -8.43
CA SER A 429 26.42 28.71 -7.99
C SER A 429 26.22 27.62 -9.06
N MET A 430 26.84 26.46 -8.89
CA MET A 430 26.63 25.31 -9.78
C MET A 430 25.25 24.67 -9.60
N SER A 431 24.48 25.08 -8.61
CA SER A 431 23.13 24.60 -8.36
C SER A 431 22.09 25.23 -9.30
N THR A 432 20.97 24.60 -9.47
CA THR A 432 19.84 25.06 -10.30
C THR A 432 18.67 25.46 -9.42
N PRO A 433 18.13 26.68 -9.58
CA PRO A 433 16.88 27.07 -8.94
C PRO A 433 15.67 26.37 -9.58
N VAL A 434 14.91 25.65 -8.80
CA VAL A 434 13.74 24.87 -9.25
C VAL A 434 12.54 25.12 -8.34
N ASN A 435 11.33 25.00 -8.88
CA ASN A 435 10.12 24.99 -8.06
C ASN A 435 9.86 23.57 -7.48
N THR A 436 8.92 23.45 -6.56
CA THR A 436 8.65 22.19 -5.89
C THR A 436 8.13 21.09 -6.84
N GLU A 437 7.44 21.46 -7.91
CA GLU A 437 7.01 20.49 -8.93
C GLU A 437 8.20 19.91 -9.69
N GLU A 438 9.12 20.75 -10.11
CA GLU A 438 10.37 20.35 -10.77
C GLU A 438 11.25 19.49 -9.85
N LEU A 439 11.38 19.90 -8.58
CA LEU A 439 12.11 19.13 -7.56
C LEU A 439 11.48 17.75 -7.32
N SER A 440 10.15 17.65 -7.34
CA SER A 440 9.45 16.37 -7.15
C SER A 440 9.75 15.34 -8.24
N ILE A 441 10.12 15.83 -9.44
CA ILE A 441 10.57 14.99 -10.54
C ILE A 441 11.99 14.49 -10.30
N MET A 442 12.89 15.39 -9.85
CA MET A 442 14.25 14.99 -9.51
C MET A 442 14.27 13.97 -8.37
N MET A 443 13.47 14.17 -7.33
CA MET A 443 13.33 13.27 -6.18
C MET A 443 12.25 12.20 -6.40
N SER A 444 11.97 11.79 -7.64
CA SER A 444 10.94 10.81 -7.94
C SER A 444 11.29 9.44 -7.37
N LEU A 445 10.26 8.76 -6.84
CA LEU A 445 10.41 7.44 -6.24
C LEU A 445 10.45 6.34 -7.33
N PRO A 446 11.21 5.25 -7.10
CA PRO A 446 11.17 4.08 -7.98
C PRO A 446 9.76 3.49 -8.11
N ARG A 447 9.41 3.03 -9.32
CA ARG A 447 8.11 2.44 -9.65
C ARG A 447 8.15 0.92 -9.82
N LYS A 448 9.35 0.37 -10.00
CA LYS A 448 9.58 -1.07 -10.15
C LYS A 448 10.56 -1.55 -9.10
N ASP A 449 10.48 -2.83 -8.79
CA ASP A 449 11.41 -3.47 -7.87
C ASP A 449 12.86 -3.18 -8.24
N VAL A 450 13.60 -2.77 -7.26
CA VAL A 450 15.05 -2.55 -7.31
C VAL A 450 15.67 -3.43 -6.23
N ALA A 451 16.74 -4.12 -6.53
CA ALA A 451 17.40 -4.95 -5.52
C ALA A 451 17.75 -4.13 -4.26
N GLY A 452 17.21 -4.49 -3.11
CA GLY A 452 17.37 -3.78 -1.83
C GLY A 452 16.27 -2.79 -1.46
N LEU A 453 15.33 -2.51 -2.37
CA LEU A 453 14.15 -1.69 -2.10
C LEU A 453 12.89 -2.42 -2.57
N GLU A 454 12.07 -2.87 -1.63
CA GLU A 454 10.85 -3.61 -1.93
C GLU A 454 9.74 -2.67 -2.41
N ILE A 455 9.18 -2.95 -3.60
CA ILE A 455 7.99 -2.26 -4.09
C ILE A 455 6.81 -3.21 -4.00
N LYS A 456 5.90 -2.94 -3.08
CA LYS A 456 4.72 -3.77 -2.85
C LYS A 456 3.55 -3.35 -3.70
N LYS A 457 2.94 -4.33 -4.37
CA LYS A 457 1.69 -4.17 -5.13
C LYS A 457 0.44 -3.94 -4.25
N ASN A 458 0.61 -3.58 -2.98
CA ASN A 458 -0.44 -3.73 -1.96
C ASN A 458 -0.72 -2.46 -1.16
N ALA A 459 -0.75 -1.32 -1.78
CA ALA A 459 -1.37 -0.13 -1.18
C ALA A 459 -2.91 -0.21 -1.32
N VAL A 460 -3.50 -1.31 -0.84
CA VAL A 460 -4.94 -1.53 -0.92
C VAL A 460 -5.60 -0.88 0.28
N VAL A 461 -6.59 -0.02 0.01
CA VAL A 461 -7.34 0.69 1.05
C VAL A 461 -8.45 -0.21 1.60
N PHE A 462 -8.51 -0.35 2.91
CA PHE A 462 -9.60 -0.93 3.67
C PHE A 462 -10.19 0.11 4.61
N SER A 463 -11.37 -0.17 5.18
CA SER A 463 -11.90 0.69 6.22
C SER A 463 -10.99 0.66 7.45
N THR A 464 -10.74 1.83 8.02
CA THR A 464 -9.99 1.98 9.28
C THR A 464 -10.86 2.48 10.44
N ASN A 465 -12.15 2.68 10.17
CA ASN A 465 -13.10 3.18 11.14
C ASN A 465 -13.98 2.01 11.64
N PRO A 466 -13.67 1.43 12.81
CA PRO A 466 -14.48 0.36 13.38
C PRO A 466 -15.85 0.89 13.81
N PRO A 467 -16.86 0.02 13.87
CA PRO A 467 -18.19 0.40 14.35
C PRO A 467 -18.15 0.90 15.81
N ASP A 468 -18.95 1.91 16.16
CA ASP A 468 -19.12 2.37 17.55
C ASP A 468 -20.03 1.39 18.29
N ILE A 469 -19.43 0.48 19.03
CA ILE A 469 -20.13 -0.62 19.72
C ILE A 469 -20.15 -0.34 21.22
N LYS A 470 -21.14 0.44 21.68
CA LYS A 470 -21.34 0.69 23.10
C LYS A 470 -22.26 -0.35 23.72
N ASN A 471 -21.97 -0.77 24.95
CA ASN A 471 -22.78 -1.68 25.76
C ASN A 471 -23.03 -3.07 25.13
N ARG A 472 -22.02 -3.62 24.37
CA ARG A 472 -22.09 -4.95 23.77
C ARG A 472 -21.00 -5.87 24.29
N ARG A 473 -21.20 -7.18 24.11
CA ARG A 473 -20.17 -8.19 24.45
C ARG A 473 -19.08 -8.17 23.39
N THR A 474 -17.97 -7.46 23.64
CA THR A 474 -16.89 -7.26 22.69
C THR A 474 -15.55 -7.80 23.15
N ILE A 475 -14.72 -8.19 22.20
CA ILE A 475 -13.32 -8.51 22.44
C ILE A 475 -12.42 -7.74 21.45
N PRO A 476 -11.22 -7.33 21.85
CA PRO A 476 -10.24 -6.81 20.91
C PRO A 476 -9.67 -7.98 20.10
N LEU A 477 -9.99 -8.05 18.78
CA LEU A 477 -9.59 -9.17 17.93
C LEU A 477 -8.17 -9.02 17.39
N GLY A 478 -7.78 -7.81 16.98
CA GLY A 478 -6.48 -7.51 16.40
C GLY A 478 -6.28 -6.00 16.19
N ASP A 479 -5.06 -5.59 15.84
CA ASP A 479 -4.75 -4.22 15.44
C ASP A 479 -5.30 -3.95 14.04
N ILE A 480 -5.99 -2.83 13.85
CA ILE A 480 -6.42 -2.38 12.52
C ILE A 480 -5.19 -1.92 11.74
N LEU A 481 -5.12 -2.34 10.48
CA LEU A 481 -4.05 -1.97 9.56
C LEU A 481 -4.58 -1.05 8.46
N ASP A 482 -3.84 0.03 8.20
CA ASP A 482 -3.97 0.83 7.00
C ASP A 482 -2.77 0.58 6.10
N MET A 483 -3.01 0.07 4.88
CA MET A 483 -1.97 -0.28 3.91
C MET A 483 -0.81 -1.12 4.52
N GLY A 484 -1.16 -2.00 5.48
CA GLY A 484 -0.21 -2.89 6.18
C GLY A 484 0.54 -2.26 7.35
N SER A 485 0.21 -1.03 7.74
CA SER A 485 0.73 -0.33 8.93
C SER A 485 -0.35 -0.23 10.01
N LYS A 486 0.05 -0.39 11.29
CA LYS A 486 -0.90 -0.29 12.42
C LYS A 486 -1.43 1.12 12.58
N VAL A 487 -2.76 1.25 12.71
CA VAL A 487 -3.44 2.54 12.93
C VAL A 487 -3.38 2.97 14.41
N GLY A 488 -3.09 2.04 15.31
CA GLY A 488 -3.03 2.30 16.75
C GLY A 488 -4.33 2.02 17.51
N HIS A 489 -5.33 1.45 16.84
CA HIS A 489 -6.59 1.01 17.44
C HIS A 489 -6.81 -0.47 17.19
N ALA A 490 -7.35 -1.17 18.19
CA ALA A 490 -7.79 -2.55 18.03
C ALA A 490 -9.22 -2.60 17.48
N TYR A 491 -9.50 -3.61 16.65
CA TYR A 491 -10.85 -3.87 16.18
C TYR A 491 -11.70 -4.46 17.31
N PRO A 492 -12.80 -3.79 17.73
CA PRO A 492 -13.72 -4.29 18.75
C PRO A 492 -14.68 -5.29 18.09
N PHE A 493 -14.40 -6.57 18.25
CA PHE A 493 -15.24 -7.62 17.68
C PHE A 493 -16.46 -7.87 18.56
N ASP A 494 -17.65 -7.63 18.03
CA ASP A 494 -18.93 -7.92 18.69
C ASP A 494 -19.25 -9.42 18.55
N ILE A 495 -19.20 -10.12 19.67
CA ILE A 495 -19.43 -11.57 19.74
C ILE A 495 -20.86 -11.93 19.32
N ASP A 496 -21.84 -11.09 19.61
CA ASP A 496 -23.24 -11.35 19.31
C ASP A 496 -23.53 -11.39 17.80
N GLN A 497 -22.65 -10.83 16.97
CA GLN A 497 -22.75 -10.94 15.51
C GLN A 497 -22.58 -12.38 15.03
N LEU A 498 -21.95 -13.26 15.82
CA LEU A 498 -21.81 -14.68 15.52
C LEU A 498 -23.13 -15.45 15.61
N ASN A 499 -24.17 -14.89 16.20
CA ASN A 499 -25.53 -15.47 16.10
C ASN A 499 -26.02 -15.55 14.64
N GLY A 500 -25.53 -14.66 13.75
CA GLY A 500 -25.70 -14.72 12.30
C GLY A 500 -24.69 -15.61 11.59
N HIS A 501 -24.03 -16.51 12.31
CA HIS A 501 -22.98 -17.42 11.85
C HIS A 501 -21.70 -16.76 11.34
N GLY A 502 -20.62 -17.51 11.26
CA GLY A 502 -19.31 -17.04 10.83
C GLY A 502 -18.64 -17.96 9.82
N LEU A 503 -17.80 -17.36 9.00
CA LEU A 503 -16.88 -18.03 8.08
C LEU A 503 -15.45 -17.60 8.40
N LEU A 504 -14.58 -18.57 8.69
CA LEU A 504 -13.16 -18.34 8.92
C LEU A 504 -12.34 -19.18 7.95
N VAL A 505 -11.73 -18.55 6.95
CA VAL A 505 -11.02 -19.27 5.89
C VAL A 505 -9.57 -18.80 5.74
N GLY A 506 -8.75 -19.65 5.14
CA GLY A 506 -7.35 -19.37 4.86
C GLY A 506 -6.50 -20.62 4.77
N LYS A 507 -5.33 -20.53 4.17
CA LYS A 507 -4.38 -21.62 4.03
C LYS A 507 -3.93 -22.15 5.41
N SER A 508 -3.51 -23.41 5.46
CA SER A 508 -2.96 -24.00 6.69
C SER A 508 -1.73 -23.23 7.19
N GLY A 509 -1.68 -22.94 8.49
CA GLY A 509 -0.58 -22.22 9.13
C GLY A 509 -0.63 -20.69 9.08
N GLU A 510 -1.62 -20.09 8.43
CA GLU A 510 -1.71 -18.62 8.27
C GLU A 510 -2.41 -17.90 9.44
N GLY A 511 -3.01 -18.62 10.39
CA GLY A 511 -3.56 -17.99 11.61
C GLY A 511 -4.98 -18.38 11.99
N LYS A 512 -5.70 -19.20 11.21
CA LYS A 512 -7.10 -19.61 11.52
C LYS A 512 -7.30 -20.09 12.95
N SER A 513 -6.50 -21.05 13.40
CA SER A 513 -6.63 -21.59 14.77
C SER A 513 -6.23 -20.59 15.86
N VAL A 514 -5.46 -19.53 15.52
CA VAL A 514 -5.18 -18.42 16.44
C VAL A 514 -6.41 -17.54 16.58
N THR A 515 -7.03 -17.19 15.45
CA THR A 515 -8.24 -16.37 15.43
C THR A 515 -9.41 -17.05 16.13
N SER A 516 -9.66 -18.34 15.84
CA SER A 516 -10.75 -19.09 16.51
C SER A 516 -10.54 -19.21 18.02
N ARG A 517 -9.31 -19.50 18.48
CA ARG A 517 -9.00 -19.52 19.91
C ARG A 517 -9.13 -18.16 20.57
N ARG A 518 -8.81 -17.07 19.87
CA ARG A 518 -9.02 -15.70 20.36
C ARG A 518 -10.52 -15.44 20.58
N ILE A 519 -11.37 -15.89 19.65
CA ILE A 519 -12.83 -15.81 19.77
C ILE A 519 -13.33 -16.70 20.95
N LEU A 520 -12.85 -17.93 21.05
CA LEU A 520 -13.22 -18.84 22.17
C LEU A 520 -12.89 -18.27 23.55
N ARG A 521 -11.77 -17.54 23.68
CA ARG A 521 -11.47 -16.81 24.92
C ARG A 521 -12.48 -15.71 25.20
N GLY A 522 -12.96 -15.06 24.17
CA GLY A 522 -14.07 -14.11 24.31
C GLY A 522 -15.32 -14.79 24.84
N MET A 523 -15.64 -16.00 24.34
CA MET A 523 -16.75 -16.80 24.85
C MET A 523 -16.58 -17.13 26.33
N LEU A 524 -15.40 -17.60 26.73
CA LEU A 524 -15.07 -17.87 28.13
C LEU A 524 -15.19 -16.61 29.01
N ALA A 525 -14.70 -15.46 28.55
CA ALA A 525 -14.78 -14.21 29.29
C ALA A 525 -16.21 -13.69 29.49
N HIS A 526 -17.11 -14.01 28.56
CA HIS A 526 -18.53 -13.62 28.62
C HIS A 526 -19.45 -14.76 29.08
N ASN A 527 -18.89 -15.89 29.54
CA ASN A 527 -19.64 -17.08 30.00
C ASN A 527 -20.59 -17.67 28.95
N ILE A 528 -20.23 -17.58 27.66
CA ILE A 528 -20.98 -18.19 26.58
C ILE A 528 -20.46 -19.62 26.39
N PRO A 529 -21.29 -20.67 26.56
CA PRO A 529 -20.88 -22.04 26.30
C PRO A 529 -20.61 -22.27 24.82
N PHE A 530 -19.67 -23.21 24.54
CA PHE A 530 -19.29 -23.50 23.18
C PHE A 530 -18.97 -24.97 22.95
N MET A 531 -19.13 -25.40 21.72
CA MET A 531 -18.71 -26.72 21.24
C MET A 531 -17.76 -26.57 20.04
N VAL A 532 -16.60 -27.22 20.11
CA VAL A 532 -15.67 -27.32 18.99
C VAL A 532 -15.66 -28.72 18.44
N ILE A 533 -15.96 -28.88 17.16
CA ILE A 533 -15.87 -30.17 16.44
C ILE A 533 -14.65 -30.13 15.53
N ASP A 534 -13.61 -30.87 15.92
CA ASP A 534 -12.33 -30.94 15.17
C ASP A 534 -12.11 -32.34 14.60
N PRO A 535 -12.28 -32.54 13.28
CA PRO A 535 -12.14 -33.83 12.66
C PRO A 535 -10.70 -34.29 12.42
N ALA A 536 -9.68 -33.45 12.59
CA ALA A 536 -8.35 -33.73 12.10
C ALA A 536 -7.19 -33.41 13.03
N LYS A 537 -7.30 -32.37 13.85
CA LYS A 537 -6.18 -31.79 14.59
C LYS A 537 -6.39 -31.91 16.10
N MET A 538 -5.32 -31.84 16.85
CA MET A 538 -5.37 -31.86 18.32
C MET A 538 -5.06 -30.48 18.91
N ASP A 539 -5.11 -29.42 18.11
CA ASP A 539 -4.72 -28.08 18.54
C ASP A 539 -5.68 -27.53 19.59
N TYR A 540 -6.97 -27.78 19.45
CA TYR A 540 -7.99 -27.37 20.43
C TYR A 540 -7.92 -28.21 21.71
N VAL A 541 -7.62 -29.49 21.61
CA VAL A 541 -7.42 -30.35 22.79
C VAL A 541 -6.25 -29.87 23.64
N ARG A 542 -5.12 -29.56 23.00
CA ARG A 542 -3.94 -29.02 23.70
C ARG A 542 -4.21 -27.66 24.29
N TRP A 543 -4.93 -26.78 23.60
CA TRP A 543 -5.36 -25.49 24.09
C TRP A 543 -6.29 -25.63 25.28
N ALA A 544 -7.28 -26.50 25.23
CA ALA A 544 -8.22 -26.77 26.32
C ALA A 544 -7.50 -27.32 27.56
N ASP A 545 -6.57 -28.25 27.38
CA ASP A 545 -5.76 -28.76 28.48
C ASP A 545 -4.92 -27.68 29.14
N THR A 546 -4.22 -26.85 28.33
CA THR A 546 -3.43 -25.72 28.81
C THR A 546 -4.30 -24.71 29.58
N TYR A 547 -5.49 -24.39 29.06
CA TYR A 547 -6.46 -23.51 29.72
C TYR A 547 -6.90 -24.09 31.06
N ASN A 548 -7.31 -25.35 31.07
CA ASN A 548 -7.77 -26.05 32.27
C ASN A 548 -6.66 -26.10 33.35
N GLN A 549 -5.43 -26.44 32.98
CA GLN A 549 -4.31 -26.47 33.91
C GLN A 549 -3.99 -25.10 34.50
N LYS A 550 -4.10 -24.04 33.72
CA LYS A 550 -3.79 -22.68 34.13
C LYS A 550 -4.79 -22.08 35.08
N HIS A 551 -6.09 -22.33 34.85
CA HIS A 551 -7.18 -21.72 35.58
C HIS A 551 -7.79 -22.64 36.66
N GLN A 552 -7.23 -23.82 36.84
CA GLN A 552 -7.67 -24.75 37.88
C GLN A 552 -7.54 -24.13 39.27
N GLY A 553 -8.68 -24.07 40.03
CA GLY A 553 -8.73 -23.46 41.36
C GLY A 553 -9.14 -21.99 41.40
N GLU A 554 -9.35 -21.34 40.27
CA GLU A 554 -9.92 -19.99 40.25
C GLU A 554 -11.42 -20.00 40.61
N PRO A 555 -11.92 -18.98 41.34
CA PRO A 555 -13.35 -18.86 41.64
C PRO A 555 -14.21 -18.77 40.36
N GLY A 556 -15.22 -19.62 40.23
CA GLY A 556 -16.13 -19.65 39.10
C GLY A 556 -15.53 -20.31 37.86
N PHE A 557 -14.39 -20.98 37.97
CA PHE A 557 -13.78 -21.70 36.86
C PHE A 557 -14.71 -22.84 36.35
N LYS A 558 -14.97 -22.80 35.03
CA LYS A 558 -15.66 -23.86 34.29
C LYS A 558 -14.66 -24.55 33.38
N PRO A 559 -14.33 -25.84 33.63
CA PRO A 559 -13.38 -26.54 32.76
C PRO A 559 -13.93 -26.77 31.36
N ILE A 560 -13.02 -26.80 30.39
CA ILE A 560 -13.37 -27.24 29.03
C ILE A 560 -13.33 -28.76 29.00
N LYS A 561 -14.47 -29.40 28.76
CA LYS A 561 -14.60 -30.86 28.63
C LYS A 561 -13.98 -31.30 27.32
N ILE A 562 -13.21 -32.40 27.37
CA ILE A 562 -12.53 -32.96 26.19
C ILE A 562 -13.16 -34.33 25.90
N TYR A 563 -13.73 -34.49 24.71
CA TYR A 563 -14.21 -35.76 24.20
C TYR A 563 -13.36 -36.18 23.01
N ALA A 564 -12.90 -37.45 22.96
CA ALA A 564 -12.06 -37.90 21.85
C ALA A 564 -12.44 -39.37 21.49
N PRO A 565 -13.56 -39.56 20.76
CA PRO A 565 -14.01 -40.90 20.36
C PRO A 565 -12.90 -41.73 19.72
N GLY A 566 -12.71 -42.96 20.17
CA GLY A 566 -11.65 -43.85 19.70
C GLY A 566 -10.27 -43.63 20.34
N LEU A 567 -10.08 -42.60 21.17
CA LEU A 567 -8.82 -42.34 21.88
C LEU A 567 -9.06 -42.34 23.40
N LYS A 568 -8.37 -43.19 24.13
CA LYS A 568 -8.42 -43.21 25.60
C LYS A 568 -7.45 -42.27 26.26
N ASN A 569 -6.30 -42.08 25.63
CA ASN A 569 -5.23 -41.17 26.14
C ASN A 569 -4.58 -40.42 25.00
N ILE A 570 -4.25 -39.17 25.22
CA ILE A 570 -3.51 -38.33 24.27
C ILE A 570 -2.21 -37.89 24.97
N ALA A 571 -1.08 -38.15 24.32
CA ALA A 571 0.24 -37.85 24.89
C ALA A 571 0.39 -36.34 25.20
N GLY A 572 0.77 -36.03 26.43
CA GLY A 572 0.97 -34.67 26.89
C GLY A 572 -0.27 -33.92 27.39
N ILE A 573 -1.46 -34.57 27.39
CA ILE A 573 -2.70 -34.02 27.93
C ILE A 573 -2.93 -34.57 29.35
N LYS A 574 -3.21 -33.65 30.26
CA LYS A 574 -3.47 -33.97 31.69
C LYS A 574 -4.95 -33.92 32.03
N THR A 575 -5.74 -33.13 31.33
CA THR A 575 -7.19 -33.09 31.49
C THR A 575 -7.78 -34.47 31.12
N PRO A 576 -8.63 -35.03 31.96
CA PRO A 576 -9.31 -36.31 31.65
C PRO A 576 -10.11 -36.22 30.35
N ILE A 577 -9.98 -37.25 29.51
CA ILE A 577 -10.82 -37.42 28.33
C ILE A 577 -12.12 -38.06 28.76
N SER A 578 -13.23 -37.39 28.55
CA SER A 578 -14.56 -37.89 28.86
C SER A 578 -15.03 -38.84 27.77
N GLU A 579 -15.80 -39.85 28.16
CA GLU A 579 -16.44 -40.75 27.21
C GLU A 579 -17.64 -40.05 26.56
N LEU A 580 -17.72 -40.11 25.23
CA LEU A 580 -18.85 -39.58 24.46
C LEU A 580 -19.69 -40.76 23.97
N THR A 581 -20.97 -40.73 24.29
CA THR A 581 -21.96 -41.70 23.86
C THR A 581 -23.14 -40.99 23.20
N MET A 582 -23.60 -41.47 22.06
CA MET A 582 -24.75 -40.90 21.34
C MET A 582 -25.55 -42.06 20.69
N ASN A 583 -26.68 -42.42 21.26
CA ASN A 583 -27.61 -43.31 20.59
C ASN A 583 -28.34 -42.51 19.49
N PRO A 584 -28.19 -42.91 18.20
CA PRO A 584 -28.77 -42.13 17.09
C PRO A 584 -30.31 -42.11 17.07
N PHE A 585 -30.98 -42.98 17.83
CA PHE A 585 -32.45 -43.01 17.96
C PHE A 585 -32.96 -42.14 19.10
N GLN A 586 -32.08 -41.58 19.92
CA GLN A 586 -32.43 -40.72 21.05
C GLN A 586 -32.45 -39.26 20.62
N PRO A 587 -33.61 -38.56 20.60
CA PRO A 587 -33.66 -37.13 20.37
C PRO A 587 -33.08 -36.36 21.56
N TYR A 588 -32.52 -35.18 21.28
CA TYR A 588 -32.00 -34.27 22.30
C TYR A 588 -33.02 -33.18 22.60
N ALA A 589 -33.49 -33.11 23.83
CA ALA A 589 -34.43 -32.08 24.29
C ALA A 589 -33.98 -31.51 25.63
N THR A 590 -34.55 -30.36 26.03
CA THR A 590 -34.37 -29.83 27.38
C THR A 590 -35.18 -30.71 28.37
N LYS A 591 -34.75 -30.70 29.62
CA LYS A 591 -35.36 -31.51 30.66
C LYS A 591 -36.86 -31.25 30.75
N ASP A 592 -37.61 -32.33 30.86
CA ASP A 592 -39.09 -32.37 30.95
C ASP A 592 -39.85 -31.78 29.73
N ALA A 593 -39.12 -31.46 28.61
CA ALA A 593 -39.79 -31.05 27.38
C ALA A 593 -40.27 -32.23 26.54
N PRO A 594 -41.35 -32.06 25.78
CA PRO A 594 -41.80 -33.07 24.82
C PRO A 594 -40.74 -33.46 23.83
N LEU A 595 -40.72 -34.76 23.44
CA LEU A 595 -39.77 -35.27 22.44
C LEU A 595 -40.41 -35.27 21.04
N ASN A 596 -39.77 -34.66 20.06
CA ASN A 596 -40.16 -34.72 18.66
C ASN A 596 -39.64 -35.99 18.01
N MET A 597 -40.28 -37.13 18.26
CA MET A 597 -39.86 -38.44 17.77
C MET A 597 -39.97 -38.54 16.24
N MET A 598 -41.09 -38.09 15.68
CA MET A 598 -41.28 -38.09 14.23
C MET A 598 -40.23 -37.28 13.48
N GLY A 599 -39.97 -36.03 13.91
CA GLY A 599 -38.96 -35.17 13.31
C GLY A 599 -37.54 -35.75 13.44
N HIS A 600 -37.20 -36.29 14.62
CA HIS A 600 -35.91 -36.92 14.88
C HIS A 600 -35.66 -38.16 13.98
N ILE A 601 -36.63 -39.06 13.88
CA ILE A 601 -36.53 -40.26 13.02
C ILE A 601 -36.39 -39.89 11.54
N ALA A 602 -37.14 -38.89 11.07
CA ALA A 602 -37.02 -38.40 9.69
C ALA A 602 -35.63 -37.79 9.41
N ALA A 603 -35.07 -37.02 10.38
CA ALA A 603 -33.74 -36.50 10.29
C ALA A 603 -32.64 -37.58 10.31
N LEU A 604 -32.79 -38.59 11.21
CA LEU A 604 -31.89 -39.74 11.28
C LEU A 604 -31.89 -40.54 9.96
N LEU A 605 -33.06 -40.83 9.39
CA LEU A 605 -33.18 -41.49 8.09
C LEU A 605 -32.48 -40.70 6.99
N SER A 606 -32.69 -39.40 6.95
CA SER A 606 -32.00 -38.52 6.03
C SER A 606 -30.47 -38.60 6.18
N LEU A 607 -29.95 -38.69 7.40
CA LEU A 607 -28.52 -38.83 7.69
C LEU A 607 -27.99 -40.21 7.26
N LEU A 608 -28.68 -41.29 7.60
CA LEU A 608 -28.30 -42.68 7.26
C LEU A 608 -28.24 -42.91 5.76
N ARG A 609 -29.24 -42.45 5.01
CA ARG A 609 -29.30 -42.59 3.54
C ARG A 609 -28.08 -41.98 2.85
N ARG A 610 -27.51 -40.92 3.41
CA ARG A 610 -26.44 -40.13 2.85
C ARG A 610 -25.06 -40.69 3.16
N THR A 611 -24.88 -41.15 4.39
CA THR A 611 -23.59 -41.66 4.84
C THR A 611 -23.32 -43.09 4.39
N MET A 612 -24.39 -43.84 4.14
CA MET A 612 -24.31 -45.20 3.67
C MET A 612 -24.58 -45.28 2.17
N ALA A 613 -23.56 -45.07 1.33
CA ALA A 613 -23.69 -45.14 -0.14
C ALA A 613 -24.62 -46.27 -0.59
N MET A 614 -25.91 -45.99 -0.82
CA MET A 614 -26.98 -46.92 -1.12
C MET A 614 -27.44 -46.70 -2.57
N GLY A 615 -27.59 -47.80 -3.35
CA GLY A 615 -28.24 -47.68 -4.64
C GLY A 615 -29.75 -47.41 -4.45
N ASP A 616 -30.51 -47.27 -5.51
CA ASP A 616 -31.87 -46.72 -5.52
C ASP A 616 -32.91 -47.49 -4.66
N PHE A 617 -32.69 -48.77 -4.39
CA PHE A 617 -33.62 -49.60 -3.66
C PHE A 617 -33.35 -49.71 -2.14
N LEU A 618 -32.09 -49.71 -1.71
CA LEU A 618 -31.73 -49.88 -0.29
C LEU A 618 -32.24 -48.76 0.63
N PRO A 619 -32.33 -47.50 0.19
CA PRO A 619 -32.92 -46.41 1.00
C PRO A 619 -34.37 -46.68 1.40
N MET A 620 -35.19 -47.19 0.47
CA MET A 620 -36.62 -47.51 0.75
C MET A 620 -36.75 -48.66 1.75
N LEU A 621 -35.88 -49.67 1.67
CA LEU A 621 -35.84 -50.77 2.62
C LEU A 621 -35.40 -50.30 4.02
N LEU A 622 -34.42 -49.41 4.08
CA LEU A 622 -33.96 -48.81 5.34
C LEU A 622 -35.06 -47.99 5.99
N ASP A 623 -35.77 -47.18 5.22
CA ASP A 623 -36.89 -46.36 5.73
C ASP A 623 -37.94 -47.21 6.38
N GLU A 624 -38.38 -48.20 5.66
CA GLU A 624 -39.43 -49.13 6.15
C GLU A 624 -38.94 -49.89 7.39
N ALA A 625 -37.68 -50.34 7.39
CA ALA A 625 -37.13 -51.05 8.55
C ALA A 625 -37.03 -50.13 9.79
N VAL A 626 -36.58 -48.87 9.61
CA VAL A 626 -36.50 -47.92 10.74
C VAL A 626 -37.86 -47.53 11.24
N TYR A 627 -38.85 -47.24 10.37
CA TYR A 627 -40.21 -46.95 10.81
C TYR A 627 -40.84 -48.12 11.51
N ASN A 628 -40.79 -49.31 10.94
CA ASN A 628 -41.35 -50.52 11.56
C ASN A 628 -40.69 -50.86 12.92
N TYR A 629 -39.33 -50.60 13.01
CA TYR A 629 -38.62 -50.83 14.25
C TYR A 629 -39.02 -49.85 15.33
N THR A 630 -39.09 -48.54 14.99
CA THR A 630 -39.46 -47.52 15.96
C THR A 630 -40.93 -47.61 16.37
N GLU A 631 -41.86 -47.92 15.45
CA GLU A 631 -43.25 -48.16 15.78
C GLU A 631 -43.42 -49.43 16.61
N GLY A 632 -42.67 -50.47 16.31
CA GLY A 632 -42.71 -51.74 17.11
C GLY A 632 -42.17 -51.56 18.52
N PHE A 633 -41.20 -50.65 18.68
CA PHE A 633 -40.53 -50.35 19.96
C PHE A 633 -41.36 -49.41 20.85
N PHE A 634 -41.81 -48.28 20.29
CA PHE A 634 -42.50 -47.23 21.05
C PHE A 634 -44.01 -47.29 20.96
N GLY A 635 -44.56 -48.02 19.98
CA GLY A 635 -45.96 -47.86 19.53
C GLY A 635 -46.15 -46.74 18.54
N PRO A 636 -47.19 -46.80 17.66
CA PRO A 636 -47.43 -45.82 16.62
C PRO A 636 -47.70 -44.42 17.16
N ASP A 637 -48.34 -44.26 18.30
CA ASP A 637 -48.72 -42.99 18.91
C ASP A 637 -47.47 -42.20 19.34
N ILE A 638 -46.46 -42.85 19.88
CA ILE A 638 -45.20 -42.23 20.30
C ILE A 638 -44.27 -42.04 19.09
N ALA A 639 -44.07 -43.05 18.26
CA ALA A 639 -43.14 -43.02 17.13
C ALA A 639 -43.48 -41.93 16.10
N GLN A 640 -44.77 -41.65 15.91
CA GLN A 640 -45.27 -40.61 14.99
C GLN A 640 -45.59 -39.28 15.70
N SER A 641 -45.28 -39.15 16.98
CA SER A 641 -45.56 -37.94 17.73
C SER A 641 -44.47 -36.83 17.50
N ALA A 642 -44.93 -35.61 17.33
CA ALA A 642 -44.06 -34.43 17.41
C ALA A 642 -43.86 -33.95 18.86
N GLU A 643 -44.71 -34.44 19.81
CA GLU A 643 -44.71 -34.04 21.22
C GLU A 643 -44.92 -35.25 22.13
N ALA A 644 -44.02 -36.23 22.07
CA ALA A 644 -44.09 -37.42 22.93
C ALA A 644 -43.72 -37.05 24.39
N ASP A 645 -44.41 -37.65 25.35
CA ASP A 645 -44.13 -37.44 26.78
C ASP A 645 -42.78 -38.11 27.13
N PRO A 646 -41.77 -37.32 27.61
CA PRO A 646 -40.50 -37.86 28.00
C PRO A 646 -40.56 -38.89 29.12
N CYS A 647 -41.65 -38.90 29.93
CA CYS A 647 -41.85 -39.89 30.97
C CYS A 647 -42.25 -41.28 30.43
N GLU A 648 -42.79 -41.31 29.22
CA GLU A 648 -43.18 -42.55 28.54
C GLU A 648 -42.04 -43.17 27.73
N VAL A 649 -40.96 -42.38 27.44
CA VAL A 649 -39.83 -42.78 26.61
C VAL A 649 -38.57 -42.93 27.48
N THR A 650 -38.38 -44.06 28.11
CA THR A 650 -37.24 -44.32 29.01
C THR A 650 -36.09 -45.09 28.34
N GLU A 651 -36.36 -45.81 27.27
CA GLU A 651 -35.39 -46.60 26.53
C GLU A 651 -35.45 -46.26 25.05
N PHE A 652 -34.40 -46.51 24.32
CA PHE A 652 -34.27 -46.16 22.89
C PHE A 652 -33.82 -47.38 22.05
N PRO A 653 -34.31 -47.51 20.78
CA PRO A 653 -33.86 -48.53 19.85
C PRO A 653 -32.31 -48.45 19.64
N THR A 654 -31.76 -49.59 19.14
CA THR A 654 -30.33 -49.69 18.85
C THR A 654 -30.08 -50.12 17.41
N PHE A 655 -28.87 -49.92 16.88
CA PHE A 655 -28.51 -50.41 15.56
C PHE A 655 -28.51 -51.97 15.50
N SER A 656 -28.17 -52.65 16.57
CA SER A 656 -28.28 -54.13 16.64
C SER A 656 -29.70 -54.59 16.50
N GLY A 657 -30.68 -53.97 17.19
CA GLY A 657 -32.10 -54.26 17.04
C GLY A 657 -32.63 -53.88 15.65
N LEU A 658 -32.15 -52.80 15.04
CA LEU A 658 -32.50 -52.47 13.65
C LEU A 658 -32.06 -53.56 12.67
N MET A 659 -30.92 -54.22 12.89
CA MET A 659 -30.48 -55.33 12.06
C MET A 659 -31.39 -56.54 12.17
N GLU A 660 -31.87 -56.84 13.36
CA GLU A 660 -32.86 -57.90 13.58
C GLU A 660 -34.18 -57.58 12.86
N GLN A 661 -34.61 -56.35 12.87
CA GLN A 661 -35.80 -55.89 12.15
C GLN A 661 -35.63 -55.95 10.62
N ILE A 662 -34.44 -55.61 10.09
CA ILE A 662 -34.16 -55.78 8.66
C ILE A 662 -34.21 -57.23 8.25
N ASP A 663 -33.66 -58.15 9.07
CA ASP A 663 -33.71 -59.55 8.82
C ASP A 663 -35.20 -60.11 8.80
N ALA A 664 -36.03 -59.70 9.75
CA ALA A 664 -37.45 -60.04 9.80
C ALA A 664 -38.19 -59.47 8.57
N LEU A 665 -37.93 -58.19 8.19
CA LEU A 665 -38.56 -57.56 7.02
C LEU A 665 -38.18 -58.29 5.69
N LEU A 666 -36.92 -58.68 5.55
CA LEU A 666 -36.44 -59.39 4.38
C LEU A 666 -36.99 -60.79 4.30
N ALA A 667 -37.27 -61.51 5.45
CA ALA A 667 -37.87 -62.77 5.51
C ALA A 667 -39.37 -62.75 5.12
N ASP A 668 -40.10 -61.71 5.50
CA ASP A 668 -41.52 -61.49 5.18
C ASP A 668 -41.73 -61.13 3.70
N ARG A 669 -40.83 -60.42 3.09
CA ARG A 669 -40.89 -60.02 1.70
C ARG A 669 -40.32 -61.07 0.77
N GLN A 670 -41.05 -61.91 0.21
CA GLN A 670 -40.70 -63.00 -0.71
C GLN A 670 -39.86 -62.59 -1.94
N TYR A 671 -38.71 -61.93 -1.70
CA TYR A 671 -37.69 -61.67 -2.74
C TYR A 671 -37.04 -62.99 -3.20
N SER A 672 -36.38 -62.99 -4.35
CA SER A 672 -35.52 -64.08 -4.74
C SER A 672 -34.42 -64.31 -3.68
N GLU A 673 -34.04 -65.55 -3.45
CA GLU A 673 -33.00 -65.91 -2.44
C GLU A 673 -31.70 -65.19 -2.65
N GLU A 674 -31.33 -64.93 -3.89
CA GLU A 674 -30.14 -64.12 -4.27
C GLU A 674 -30.28 -62.66 -3.89
N ASN A 675 -31.40 -62.03 -4.17
CA ASN A 675 -31.67 -60.62 -3.84
C ASN A 675 -31.74 -60.43 -2.32
N THR A 676 -32.41 -61.31 -1.59
CA THR A 676 -32.44 -61.30 -0.13
C THR A 676 -31.07 -61.38 0.48
N LYS A 677 -30.19 -62.27 0.00
CA LYS A 677 -28.79 -62.35 0.46
C LYS A 677 -27.98 -61.08 0.13
N ASN A 678 -28.15 -60.54 -1.06
CA ASN A 678 -27.46 -59.33 -1.47
C ASN A 678 -27.88 -58.11 -0.65
N PHE A 679 -29.18 -57.95 -0.42
CA PHE A 679 -29.70 -56.83 0.39
C PHE A 679 -29.27 -56.97 1.84
N LYS A 680 -29.40 -58.18 2.42
CA LYS A 680 -28.93 -58.46 3.78
C LYS A 680 -27.43 -58.16 3.92
N ALA A 681 -26.60 -58.70 3.07
CA ALA A 681 -25.15 -58.49 3.11
C ALA A 681 -24.79 -57.02 2.93
N ALA A 682 -25.50 -56.31 2.06
CA ALA A 682 -25.27 -54.88 1.86
C ALA A 682 -25.65 -54.03 3.09
N MET A 683 -26.74 -54.32 3.76
CA MET A 683 -27.18 -53.60 4.97
C MET A 683 -26.32 -53.97 6.18
N GLU A 684 -26.07 -55.29 6.38
CA GLU A 684 -25.17 -55.78 7.43
C GLU A 684 -23.80 -55.11 7.35
N THR A 685 -23.19 -55.08 6.16
CA THR A 685 -21.88 -54.46 5.97
C THR A 685 -21.87 -52.96 6.41
N ARG A 686 -22.94 -52.24 6.10
CA ARG A 686 -23.03 -50.80 6.41
C ARG A 686 -23.28 -50.56 7.90
N ILE A 687 -24.25 -51.24 8.49
CA ILE A 687 -24.55 -51.07 9.91
C ILE A 687 -23.45 -51.65 10.79
N HIS A 688 -22.90 -52.81 10.44
CA HIS A 688 -21.73 -53.33 11.17
C HIS A 688 -20.51 -52.43 11.12
N SER A 689 -20.33 -51.66 10.03
CA SER A 689 -19.23 -50.67 9.98
C SER A 689 -19.35 -49.61 11.07
N LEU A 690 -20.58 -49.22 11.46
CA LEU A 690 -20.86 -48.32 12.57
C LEU A 690 -20.73 -48.97 13.94
N LEU A 691 -20.84 -50.31 14.03
CA LEU A 691 -20.75 -51.06 15.27
C LEU A 691 -19.39 -51.72 15.50
N HIS A 692 -18.39 -51.45 14.67
CA HIS A 692 -17.08 -52.07 14.75
C HIS A 692 -16.16 -51.40 15.80
N GLY A 693 -15.60 -52.22 16.69
CA GLY A 693 -14.64 -51.76 17.69
C GLY A 693 -15.27 -50.78 18.71
N TRP A 694 -14.59 -49.64 18.96
CA TRP A 694 -15.00 -48.62 19.92
C TRP A 694 -16.32 -47.90 19.53
N LYS A 695 -16.70 -47.91 18.23
CA LYS A 695 -17.93 -47.27 17.73
C LYS A 695 -19.19 -47.92 18.30
N ARG A 696 -19.12 -49.19 18.64
CA ARG A 696 -20.22 -49.90 19.27
C ARG A 696 -20.61 -49.25 20.60
N ASN A 697 -19.65 -48.99 21.46
CA ASN A 697 -19.89 -48.32 22.75
C ASN A 697 -20.43 -46.90 22.61
N PHE A 698 -20.07 -46.23 21.49
CA PHE A 698 -20.57 -44.89 21.19
C PHE A 698 -22.05 -44.94 20.78
N PHE A 699 -22.44 -45.82 19.87
CA PHE A 699 -23.80 -45.85 19.26
C PHE A 699 -24.81 -46.72 20.00
N GLU A 700 -24.37 -47.72 20.74
CA GLU A 700 -25.22 -48.68 21.46
C GLU A 700 -25.23 -48.46 22.99
N ALA A 701 -24.96 -47.26 23.44
CA ALA A 701 -25.10 -46.90 24.84
C ALA A 701 -26.59 -46.82 25.21
N GLU A 702 -26.93 -47.31 26.38
CA GLU A 702 -28.31 -47.20 26.92
C GLU A 702 -28.79 -45.74 26.94
N HIS A 703 -27.88 -44.83 27.29
CA HIS A 703 -28.15 -43.41 27.33
C HIS A 703 -27.03 -42.63 26.61
N SER A 704 -27.46 -41.64 25.87
CA SER A 704 -26.55 -40.64 25.29
C SER A 704 -25.94 -39.77 26.38
N THR A 705 -24.77 -39.19 26.10
CA THR A 705 -24.18 -38.12 26.94
C THR A 705 -25.22 -37.02 27.16
N PRO A 706 -25.47 -36.57 28.39
CA PRO A 706 -26.49 -35.57 28.70
C PRO A 706 -26.33 -34.28 27.84
N ALA A 707 -27.46 -33.72 27.41
CA ALA A 707 -27.49 -32.51 26.58
C ALA A 707 -26.78 -31.31 27.23
N GLU A 708 -26.95 -31.14 28.54
CA GLU A 708 -26.35 -30.09 29.31
C GLU A 708 -24.81 -30.20 29.33
N ASP A 709 -24.31 -31.45 29.31
CA ASP A 709 -22.86 -31.70 29.25
C ASP A 709 -22.22 -31.31 27.91
N LEU A 710 -23.00 -31.40 26.83
CA LEU A 710 -22.57 -31.08 25.46
C LEU A 710 -22.86 -29.60 25.10
N PHE A 711 -24.03 -29.10 25.45
CA PHE A 711 -24.57 -27.85 24.91
C PHE A 711 -24.66 -26.69 25.92
N GLU A 712 -24.49 -26.95 27.25
CA GLU A 712 -24.44 -25.89 28.28
C GLU A 712 -23.06 -25.80 28.92
N SER A 713 -22.10 -26.55 28.43
CA SER A 713 -20.72 -26.58 28.88
C SER A 713 -19.77 -26.13 27.77
N ASN A 714 -18.51 -25.84 28.15
CA ASN A 714 -17.45 -25.63 27.17
C ASN A 714 -16.88 -26.98 26.73
N VAL A 715 -16.97 -27.29 25.46
CA VAL A 715 -16.70 -28.65 24.94
C VAL A 715 -15.75 -28.61 23.74
N VAL A 716 -14.78 -29.54 23.72
CA VAL A 716 -13.94 -29.82 22.57
C VAL A 716 -14.09 -31.29 22.19
N ILE A 717 -14.59 -31.58 20.99
CA ILE A 717 -14.78 -32.92 20.43
C ILE A 717 -13.73 -33.14 19.36
N CYS A 718 -12.78 -34.05 19.61
CA CYS A 718 -11.70 -34.39 18.69
C CYS A 718 -11.97 -35.71 17.99
N LEU A 719 -12.23 -35.69 16.69
CA LEU A 719 -12.50 -36.89 15.88
C LEU A 719 -11.23 -37.48 15.22
N ALA A 720 -10.02 -37.11 15.72
CA ALA A 720 -8.78 -37.67 15.19
C ALA A 720 -8.67 -39.21 15.35
N GLY A 721 -9.37 -39.80 16.32
CA GLY A 721 -9.45 -41.23 16.49
C GLY A 721 -10.36 -41.94 15.47
N VAL A 722 -11.21 -41.20 14.75
CA VAL A 722 -12.05 -41.74 13.68
C VAL A 722 -11.24 -41.70 12.37
N VAL A 723 -10.97 -42.84 11.78
CA VAL A 723 -10.09 -42.94 10.61
C VAL A 723 -10.84 -42.63 9.32
N ASP A 724 -12.05 -43.14 9.15
CA ASP A 724 -12.85 -43.01 7.92
C ASP A 724 -13.48 -41.63 7.81
N ASN A 725 -13.47 -41.05 6.60
CA ASN A 725 -14.03 -39.70 6.35
C ASN A 725 -15.53 -39.67 6.35
N ASN A 726 -16.19 -40.75 5.91
CA ASN A 726 -17.65 -40.85 5.93
C ASN A 726 -18.16 -41.00 7.38
N ASP A 727 -17.45 -41.77 8.20
CA ASP A 727 -17.72 -41.84 9.63
C ASP A 727 -17.59 -40.46 10.29
N LYS A 728 -16.51 -39.72 9.97
CA LYS A 728 -16.33 -38.32 10.48
C LYS A 728 -17.52 -37.43 10.10
N ALA A 729 -17.94 -37.49 8.83
CA ALA A 729 -19.07 -36.69 8.36
C ALA A 729 -20.35 -37.09 9.09
N PHE A 730 -20.57 -38.40 9.33
CA PHE A 730 -21.70 -38.90 10.10
C PHE A 730 -21.70 -38.39 11.54
N PHE A 731 -20.56 -38.50 12.25
CA PHE A 731 -20.42 -37.98 13.61
C PHE A 731 -20.65 -36.45 13.67
N MET A 732 -20.07 -35.69 12.75
CA MET A 732 -20.25 -34.24 12.68
C MET A 732 -21.72 -33.88 12.47
N SER A 733 -22.42 -34.59 11.56
CA SER A 733 -23.83 -34.34 11.26
C SER A 733 -24.73 -34.70 12.44
N LEU A 734 -24.45 -35.82 13.12
CA LEU A 734 -25.20 -36.23 14.29
C LEU A 734 -25.10 -35.26 15.45
N LEU A 735 -23.88 -34.74 15.72
CA LEU A 735 -23.63 -33.72 16.74
C LEU A 735 -24.34 -32.39 16.42
N LEU A 736 -24.34 -31.98 15.16
CA LEU A 736 -25.02 -30.75 14.74
C LEU A 736 -26.54 -30.91 14.80
N GLN A 737 -27.08 -32.07 14.41
CA GLN A 737 -28.49 -32.38 14.55
C GLN A 737 -28.91 -32.33 16.03
N ALA A 738 -28.14 -32.97 16.92
CA ALA A 738 -28.42 -33.00 18.36
C ALA A 738 -28.39 -31.57 18.96
N ALA A 739 -27.43 -30.73 18.56
CA ALA A 739 -27.35 -29.34 18.98
C ALA A 739 -28.59 -28.53 18.54
N THR A 740 -29.03 -28.74 17.29
CA THR A 740 -30.20 -28.05 16.73
C THR A 740 -31.47 -28.47 17.44
N GLU A 741 -31.68 -29.79 17.62
CA GLU A 741 -32.85 -30.34 18.34
C GLU A 741 -32.93 -29.80 19.77
N TYR A 742 -31.79 -29.81 20.49
CA TYR A 742 -31.74 -29.33 21.87
C TYR A 742 -32.05 -27.83 21.94
N ARG A 743 -31.47 -27.00 21.07
CA ARG A 743 -31.72 -25.57 21.03
C ARG A 743 -33.16 -25.22 20.64
N SER A 744 -33.72 -25.94 19.67
CA SER A 744 -35.14 -25.79 19.30
C SER A 744 -36.06 -26.18 20.44
N SER A 745 -35.79 -27.27 21.14
CA SER A 745 -36.56 -27.68 22.33
C SER A 745 -36.47 -26.60 23.42
N ARG A 746 -35.31 -26.09 23.72
CA ARG A 746 -35.17 -24.98 24.69
C ARG A 746 -35.95 -23.74 24.31
N TYR A 747 -35.86 -23.34 23.03
CA TYR A 747 -36.52 -22.13 22.52
C TYR A 747 -38.04 -22.27 22.47
N GLN A 748 -38.57 -23.51 22.45
CA GLN A 748 -40.00 -23.78 22.45
C GLN A 748 -40.56 -23.95 23.87
N TYR A 749 -39.86 -24.62 24.78
CA TYR A 749 -40.42 -25.13 26.05
C TYR A 749 -39.74 -24.57 27.30
N ASP A 750 -38.60 -23.86 27.21
CA ASP A 750 -37.91 -23.24 28.34
C ASP A 750 -38.17 -21.70 28.39
N GLU A 751 -39.15 -21.29 29.19
CA GLU A 751 -39.53 -19.87 29.34
C GLU A 751 -38.36 -18.98 29.79
N ALA A 752 -37.47 -19.49 30.64
CA ALA A 752 -36.33 -18.74 31.10
C ALA A 752 -35.35 -18.45 29.93
N TYR A 753 -35.13 -19.45 29.08
CA TYR A 753 -34.30 -19.32 27.90
C TYR A 753 -34.92 -18.42 26.84
N ILE A 754 -36.23 -18.52 26.58
CA ILE A 754 -36.97 -17.64 25.67
C ILE A 754 -36.81 -16.20 26.12
N THR A 755 -36.97 -15.95 27.44
CA THR A 755 -36.82 -14.61 28.02
C THR A 755 -35.37 -14.12 27.92
N GLU A 756 -34.40 -14.99 28.17
CA GLU A 756 -32.96 -14.66 28.02
C GLU A 756 -32.62 -14.23 26.60
N VAL A 757 -33.02 -15.04 25.58
CA VAL A 757 -32.73 -14.74 24.17
C VAL A 757 -33.44 -13.45 23.73
N SER A 758 -34.71 -13.25 24.11
CA SER A 758 -35.47 -12.04 23.75
C SER A 758 -34.88 -10.79 24.36
N THR A 759 -34.61 -10.79 25.68
CA THR A 759 -33.97 -9.68 26.39
C THR A 759 -32.57 -9.43 25.89
N GLY A 760 -31.81 -10.47 25.60
CA GLY A 760 -30.48 -10.37 25.01
C GLY A 760 -30.51 -9.66 23.66
N ARG A 761 -31.45 -9.99 22.79
CA ARG A 761 -31.63 -9.30 21.51
C ARG A 761 -31.97 -7.82 21.67
N GLU A 762 -32.85 -7.48 22.58
CA GLU A 762 -33.17 -6.07 22.88
C GLU A 762 -31.93 -5.30 23.35
N ASN A 763 -31.17 -5.89 24.26
CA ASN A 763 -29.98 -5.26 24.85
C ASN A 763 -28.79 -5.15 23.88
N TYR A 764 -28.64 -6.11 22.98
CA TYR A 764 -27.46 -6.22 22.08
C TYR A 764 -27.79 -5.93 20.62
N GLY A 765 -28.83 -5.14 20.32
CA GLY A 765 -29.11 -4.60 19.01
C GLY A 765 -29.62 -5.63 17.98
N GLY A 766 -30.47 -6.55 18.42
CA GLY A 766 -31.16 -7.51 17.56
C GLY A 766 -30.45 -8.84 17.34
N SER A 767 -29.24 -9.03 17.87
CA SER A 767 -28.50 -10.29 17.84
C SER A 767 -28.11 -10.70 19.27
N TYR A 768 -28.29 -11.98 19.59
CA TYR A 768 -27.88 -12.55 20.88
C TYR A 768 -27.32 -13.95 20.69
N LEU A 769 -26.09 -14.16 21.11
CA LEU A 769 -25.43 -15.46 21.07
C LEU A 769 -25.54 -16.16 22.39
N ALA A 770 -26.32 -17.23 22.46
CA ALA A 770 -26.49 -18.07 23.64
C ALA A 770 -25.50 -19.24 23.69
N HIS A 771 -25.13 -19.77 22.52
CA HIS A 771 -24.16 -20.85 22.36
C HIS A 771 -23.39 -20.73 21.05
N TYR A 772 -22.22 -21.31 21.02
CA TYR A 772 -21.33 -21.18 19.86
C TYR A 772 -20.73 -22.52 19.44
N THR A 773 -20.98 -22.93 18.22
CA THR A 773 -20.42 -24.16 17.64
C THR A 773 -19.36 -23.84 16.59
N ILE A 774 -18.17 -24.41 16.71
CA ILE A 774 -17.11 -24.36 15.72
C ILE A 774 -17.07 -25.68 14.95
N LEU A 775 -17.13 -25.57 13.61
CA LEU A 775 -17.02 -26.67 12.67
C LEU A 775 -15.71 -26.54 11.87
N GLU A 776 -14.69 -27.31 12.25
CA GLU A 776 -13.39 -27.36 11.52
C GLU A 776 -13.47 -28.30 10.31
N GLU A 777 -12.71 -27.98 9.24
CA GLU A 777 -12.65 -28.75 7.98
C GLU A 777 -14.04 -29.02 7.39
N ALA A 778 -14.88 -28.00 7.36
CA ALA A 778 -16.30 -28.07 7.02
C ALA A 778 -16.57 -28.67 5.63
N HIS A 779 -15.59 -28.61 4.69
CA HIS A 779 -15.71 -29.28 3.39
C HIS A 779 -15.97 -30.79 3.49
N ARG A 780 -15.69 -31.42 4.64
CA ARG A 780 -16.04 -32.84 4.86
C ARG A 780 -17.53 -33.07 4.91
N LEU A 781 -18.29 -32.05 5.28
CA LEU A 781 -19.74 -32.09 5.47
C LEU A 781 -20.48 -31.38 4.32
N ILE A 782 -20.00 -30.23 3.88
CA ILE A 782 -20.71 -29.30 2.99
C ILE A 782 -19.92 -29.01 1.71
N GLN A 783 -19.44 -30.03 1.02
CA GLN A 783 -18.70 -29.87 -0.23
C GLN A 783 -19.64 -29.81 -1.44
N VAL A 784 -19.27 -28.94 -2.42
CA VAL A 784 -19.93 -28.93 -3.73
C VAL A 784 -19.70 -30.28 -4.44
N PRO A 785 -20.73 -30.96 -4.94
CA PRO A 785 -20.58 -32.22 -5.67
C PRO A 785 -19.68 -32.08 -6.91
N ARG A 786 -18.79 -33.03 -7.12
CA ARG A 786 -17.95 -33.10 -8.30
C ARG A 786 -18.52 -34.08 -9.31
N GLY A 787 -19.31 -33.65 -10.30
CA GLY A 787 -19.79 -34.48 -11.42
C GLY A 787 -21.15 -34.05 -11.97
N PHE A 788 -21.37 -34.31 -13.27
CA PHE A 788 -22.65 -34.12 -13.97
C PHE A 788 -23.53 -35.38 -13.83
N SER A 789 -23.97 -35.77 -12.64
CA SER A 789 -25.02 -36.73 -12.51
C SER A 789 -26.31 -35.99 -12.19
N ALA A 790 -27.31 -36.13 -13.06
CA ALA A 790 -28.62 -35.49 -12.94
C ALA A 790 -29.49 -36.05 -11.80
N ASP A 791 -28.99 -37.07 -11.09
CA ASP A 791 -29.64 -37.65 -9.91
C ASP A 791 -29.04 -37.01 -8.65
N ALA A 792 -29.89 -36.65 -7.71
CA ALA A 792 -29.54 -35.95 -6.47
C ALA A 792 -28.38 -36.66 -5.76
N ASP A 793 -27.17 -36.06 -5.92
CA ASP A 793 -26.01 -36.54 -5.19
C ASP A 793 -26.29 -36.41 -3.68
N PRO A 794 -26.08 -37.49 -2.90
CA PRO A 794 -26.28 -37.45 -1.45
C PRO A 794 -25.61 -36.25 -0.74
N GLN A 795 -24.48 -35.80 -1.25
CA GLN A 795 -23.76 -34.63 -0.69
C GLN A 795 -24.54 -33.32 -0.88
N THR A 796 -25.27 -33.14 -1.97
CA THR A 796 -26.07 -31.92 -2.22
C THR A 796 -27.16 -31.78 -1.15
N VAL A 797 -27.85 -32.86 -0.81
CA VAL A 797 -28.94 -32.84 0.16
C VAL A 797 -28.42 -32.58 1.60
N ILE A 798 -27.19 -33.04 1.97
CA ILE A 798 -26.59 -32.71 3.27
C ILE A 798 -26.32 -31.20 3.34
N ALA A 799 -25.81 -30.67 2.26
CA ALA A 799 -25.47 -29.25 2.19
C ALA A 799 -26.73 -28.35 2.23
N GLU A 800 -27.80 -28.75 1.55
CA GLU A 800 -29.10 -28.07 1.63
C GLU A 800 -29.67 -28.11 3.05
N LYS A 801 -29.68 -29.29 3.70
CA LYS A 801 -30.14 -29.41 5.08
C LYS A 801 -29.29 -28.61 6.07
N PHE A 802 -27.96 -28.54 5.86
CA PHE A 802 -27.09 -27.71 6.66
C PHE A 802 -27.42 -26.21 6.49
N CYS A 803 -27.75 -25.78 5.27
CA CYS A 803 -28.16 -24.40 5.02
C CYS A 803 -29.52 -24.07 5.65
N GLU A 804 -30.46 -24.99 5.65
CA GLU A 804 -31.73 -24.87 6.39
C GLU A 804 -31.45 -24.73 7.89
N MET A 805 -30.62 -25.60 8.44
CA MET A 805 -30.23 -25.58 9.86
C MET A 805 -29.55 -24.26 10.24
N LEU A 806 -28.69 -23.69 9.38
CA LEU A 806 -28.11 -22.37 9.62
C LEU A 806 -29.19 -21.29 9.75
N SER A 807 -30.25 -21.35 8.96
CA SER A 807 -31.33 -20.37 9.01
C SER A 807 -32.15 -20.49 10.31
N GLU A 808 -32.43 -21.70 10.76
CA GLU A 808 -33.21 -22.01 11.98
C GLU A 808 -32.39 -21.71 13.25
N ALA A 809 -31.10 -22.06 13.28
CA ALA A 809 -30.21 -21.91 14.43
C ALA A 809 -30.09 -20.46 14.91
N ARG A 810 -30.17 -19.48 13.99
CA ARG A 810 -30.16 -18.08 14.34
C ARG A 810 -31.28 -17.67 15.29
N GLU A 811 -32.48 -18.20 15.10
CA GLU A 811 -33.63 -17.88 15.95
C GLU A 811 -33.47 -18.41 17.36
N THR A 812 -32.82 -19.53 17.53
CA THR A 812 -32.61 -20.18 18.82
C THR A 812 -31.41 -19.67 19.60
N GLY A 813 -30.66 -18.67 19.10
CA GLY A 813 -29.46 -18.13 19.76
C GLY A 813 -28.19 -18.98 19.52
N GLU A 814 -28.22 -19.92 18.58
CA GLU A 814 -27.06 -20.75 18.22
C GLU A 814 -26.24 -20.09 17.13
N GLY A 815 -24.95 -19.88 17.37
CA GLY A 815 -23.99 -19.39 16.38
C GLY A 815 -23.09 -20.50 15.87
N ILE A 816 -22.90 -20.61 14.56
CA ILE A 816 -22.06 -21.63 13.94
C ILE A 816 -20.91 -20.96 13.17
N MET A 817 -19.66 -21.33 13.48
CA MET A 817 -18.47 -20.91 12.74
C MET A 817 -18.01 -22.03 11.81
N ILE A 818 -18.04 -21.75 10.54
CA ILE A 818 -17.51 -22.61 9.48
C ILE A 818 -16.03 -22.29 9.31
N ILE A 819 -15.14 -23.25 9.57
CA ILE A 819 -13.69 -23.07 9.38
C ILE A 819 -13.19 -23.99 8.28
N ASP A 820 -12.58 -23.42 7.24
CA ASP A 820 -12.09 -24.22 6.11
C ASP A 820 -10.79 -23.64 5.49
N GLN A 821 -10.15 -24.45 4.63
CA GLN A 821 -8.99 -24.05 3.85
C GLN A 821 -9.33 -23.71 2.40
N TYR A 822 -10.44 -24.22 1.87
CA TYR A 822 -10.85 -24.17 0.48
C TYR A 822 -12.28 -23.66 0.34
N PRO A 823 -12.53 -22.35 0.50
CA PRO A 823 -13.89 -21.79 0.42
C PRO A 823 -14.60 -22.06 -0.91
N SER A 824 -13.85 -22.20 -2.01
CA SER A 824 -14.41 -22.55 -3.33
C SER A 824 -15.03 -23.96 -3.38
N ARG A 825 -14.70 -24.83 -2.42
CA ARG A 825 -15.28 -26.17 -2.31
C ARG A 825 -16.55 -26.22 -1.48
N LEU A 826 -16.81 -25.21 -0.68
CA LEU A 826 -18.00 -25.12 0.15
C LEU A 826 -19.23 -24.78 -0.70
N VAL A 827 -20.38 -25.24 -0.29
CA VAL A 827 -21.64 -24.86 -0.93
C VAL A 827 -21.82 -23.35 -0.85
N PRO A 828 -22.13 -22.67 -1.98
CA PRO A 828 -22.20 -21.21 -2.03
C PRO A 828 -23.14 -20.59 -0.99
N ASP A 829 -24.25 -21.26 -0.69
CA ASP A 829 -25.24 -20.74 0.27
C ASP A 829 -24.73 -20.77 1.71
N ALA A 830 -23.91 -21.75 2.09
CA ALA A 830 -23.24 -21.76 3.38
C ALA A 830 -22.24 -20.60 3.53
N VAL A 831 -21.54 -20.23 2.45
CA VAL A 831 -20.59 -19.09 2.44
C VAL A 831 -21.35 -17.76 2.49
N LYS A 832 -22.47 -17.64 1.75
CA LYS A 832 -23.26 -16.39 1.65
C LYS A 832 -24.01 -16.08 2.95
N ASN A 833 -24.60 -17.09 3.57
CA ASN A 833 -25.50 -16.95 4.73
C ASN A 833 -24.75 -16.65 6.05
N THR A 834 -23.42 -16.60 6.06
CA THR A 834 -22.67 -16.19 7.24
C THR A 834 -22.59 -14.67 7.36
N ASN A 835 -22.86 -14.13 8.56
CA ASN A 835 -22.83 -12.71 8.86
C ASN A 835 -21.40 -12.18 9.09
N VAL A 836 -20.57 -12.97 9.75
CA VAL A 836 -19.17 -12.64 10.04
C VAL A 836 -18.26 -13.41 9.10
N LYS A 837 -17.38 -12.71 8.39
CA LYS A 837 -16.38 -13.32 7.51
C LYS A 837 -14.98 -12.87 7.90
N ILE A 838 -14.10 -13.83 8.14
CA ILE A 838 -12.70 -13.59 8.50
C ILE A 838 -11.83 -14.40 7.53
N ILE A 839 -11.03 -13.71 6.74
CA ILE A 839 -10.24 -14.31 5.68
C ILE A 839 -8.77 -14.08 5.94
N HIS A 840 -8.04 -15.16 6.22
CA HIS A 840 -6.58 -15.18 6.18
C HIS A 840 -6.09 -15.41 4.75
N ARG A 841 -4.78 -15.53 4.57
CA ARG A 841 -4.15 -15.69 3.26
C ARG A 841 -4.77 -16.81 2.44
N LEU A 842 -5.18 -16.47 1.21
CA LEU A 842 -5.72 -17.38 0.19
C LEU A 842 -4.93 -17.25 -1.12
N PRO A 843 -4.02 -18.17 -1.44
CA PRO A 843 -3.20 -18.05 -2.64
C PRO A 843 -3.93 -18.41 -3.94
N ALA A 844 -4.98 -19.23 -3.89
CA ALA A 844 -5.72 -19.71 -5.06
C ALA A 844 -6.76 -18.66 -5.50
N ARG A 845 -6.84 -18.43 -6.81
CA ARG A 845 -7.70 -17.37 -7.38
C ARG A 845 -9.18 -17.67 -7.23
N ASP A 846 -9.61 -18.93 -7.40
CA ASP A 846 -10.98 -19.38 -7.22
C ASP A 846 -11.47 -19.17 -5.77
N ASP A 847 -10.62 -19.44 -4.79
CA ASP A 847 -10.88 -19.16 -3.38
C ASP A 847 -11.01 -17.65 -3.10
N GLN A 848 -10.14 -16.83 -3.73
CA GLN A 848 -10.20 -15.37 -3.61
C GLN A 848 -11.49 -14.82 -4.19
N GLU A 849 -11.88 -15.22 -5.41
CA GLU A 849 -13.09 -14.76 -6.08
C GLU A 849 -14.36 -15.17 -5.30
N THR A 850 -14.42 -16.38 -4.76
CA THR A 850 -15.53 -16.85 -3.94
C THR A 850 -15.70 -15.98 -2.69
N THR A 851 -14.63 -15.71 -1.97
CA THR A 851 -14.69 -14.94 -0.72
C THR A 851 -14.86 -13.45 -0.96
N ALA A 852 -14.20 -12.89 -1.97
CA ALA A 852 -14.29 -11.48 -2.34
C ALA A 852 -15.71 -11.07 -2.72
N SER A 853 -16.42 -11.92 -3.48
CA SER A 853 -17.81 -11.67 -3.89
C SER A 853 -18.78 -11.59 -2.70
N CYS A 854 -18.53 -12.37 -1.64
CA CYS A 854 -19.35 -12.38 -0.43
C CYS A 854 -19.06 -11.25 0.57
N MET A 855 -17.97 -10.50 0.37
CA MET A 855 -17.56 -9.37 1.21
C MET A 855 -17.55 -8.04 0.46
N SER A 856 -18.03 -8.00 -0.78
CA SER A 856 -18.01 -6.83 -1.66
C SER A 856 -16.61 -6.22 -1.83
N LEU A 857 -15.58 -7.07 -1.87
CA LEU A 857 -14.21 -6.64 -2.09
C LEU A 857 -14.00 -6.27 -3.57
N ASN A 858 -13.28 -5.19 -3.81
CA ASN A 858 -12.85 -4.83 -5.16
C ASN A 858 -11.70 -5.74 -5.66
N ALA A 859 -11.31 -5.59 -6.93
CA ALA A 859 -10.31 -6.45 -7.56
C ALA A 859 -8.94 -6.40 -6.83
N ASP A 860 -8.51 -5.24 -6.35
CA ASP A 860 -7.23 -5.08 -5.65
C ASP A 860 -7.28 -5.68 -4.24
N GLN A 861 -8.38 -5.47 -3.53
CA GLN A 861 -8.63 -6.08 -2.22
C GLN A 861 -8.65 -7.62 -2.33
N SER A 862 -9.27 -8.15 -3.39
CA SER A 862 -9.27 -9.59 -3.67
C SER A 862 -7.85 -10.12 -3.94
N ARG A 863 -7.05 -9.44 -4.75
CA ARG A 863 -5.65 -9.83 -5.02
C ARG A 863 -4.77 -9.81 -3.77
N LEU A 864 -5.04 -8.88 -2.83
CA LEU A 864 -4.30 -8.81 -1.57
C LEU A 864 -4.42 -10.10 -0.74
N LEU A 865 -5.54 -10.81 -0.84
CA LEU A 865 -5.74 -12.08 -0.11
C LEU A 865 -4.63 -13.11 -0.40
N ALA A 866 -3.99 -13.06 -1.60
CA ALA A 866 -2.87 -13.92 -1.94
C ALA A 866 -1.58 -13.64 -1.16
N THR A 867 -1.41 -12.41 -0.70
CA THR A 867 -0.13 -11.90 -0.17
C THR A 867 -0.20 -11.44 1.29
N LEU A 868 -1.34 -11.65 1.95
CA LEU A 868 -1.49 -11.38 3.38
C LEU A 868 -0.34 -12.04 4.18
N LYS A 869 0.16 -11.34 5.17
CA LYS A 869 1.19 -11.86 6.09
C LYS A 869 0.56 -12.84 7.07
N LYS A 870 1.37 -13.75 7.59
CA LYS A 870 0.92 -14.67 8.64
C LYS A 870 0.37 -13.89 9.84
N GLY A 871 -0.83 -14.21 10.27
CA GLY A 871 -1.54 -13.50 11.34
C GLY A 871 -2.38 -12.32 10.86
N ASP A 872 -2.22 -11.86 9.62
CA ASP A 872 -3.14 -10.87 9.06
C ASP A 872 -4.44 -11.54 8.60
N ALA A 873 -5.54 -10.78 8.68
CA ALA A 873 -6.85 -11.20 8.22
C ALA A 873 -7.66 -10.01 7.68
N ILE A 874 -8.54 -10.29 6.72
CA ILE A 874 -9.59 -9.36 6.33
C ILE A 874 -10.87 -9.78 7.02
N ILE A 875 -11.50 -8.85 7.73
CA ILE A 875 -12.77 -9.09 8.43
C ILE A 875 -13.89 -8.21 7.85
N HIS A 876 -15.07 -8.79 7.82
CA HIS A 876 -16.32 -8.07 7.59
C HIS A 876 -17.40 -8.70 8.46
N SER A 877 -18.09 -7.90 9.26
CA SER A 877 -19.26 -8.29 10.02
C SER A 877 -20.48 -7.48 9.55
N GLY A 878 -21.68 -7.92 9.89
CA GLY A 878 -22.90 -7.23 9.47
C GLY A 878 -23.06 -5.79 10.00
N GLN A 879 -22.19 -5.34 10.89
CA GLN A 879 -22.15 -3.98 11.44
C GLN A 879 -21.10 -3.11 10.77
N ASP A 880 -20.18 -3.68 10.01
CA ASP A 880 -19.11 -2.95 9.36
C ASP A 880 -19.64 -2.29 8.08
N ASN A 881 -19.32 -1.03 7.87
CA ASN A 881 -19.64 -0.33 6.61
C ASN A 881 -18.86 -0.89 5.43
N ALA A 882 -17.65 -1.40 5.68
CA ALA A 882 -16.78 -2.04 4.70
C ALA A 882 -15.78 -2.96 5.41
N ALA A 883 -15.17 -3.86 4.65
CA ALA A 883 -14.17 -4.78 5.17
C ALA A 883 -12.95 -4.04 5.76
N MET A 884 -12.33 -4.62 6.80
CA MET A 884 -11.16 -4.08 7.47
C MET A 884 -10.00 -5.07 7.43
N TRP A 885 -8.78 -4.55 7.38
CA TRP A 885 -7.57 -5.34 7.45
C TRP A 885 -7.04 -5.34 8.88
N LEU A 886 -6.85 -6.52 9.48
CA LEU A 886 -6.39 -6.71 10.85
C LEU A 886 -5.09 -7.50 10.92
N HIS A 887 -4.28 -7.18 11.92
CA HIS A 887 -3.29 -8.11 12.45
C HIS A 887 -3.83 -8.73 13.73
N VAL A 888 -4.24 -10.00 13.67
CA VAL A 888 -4.90 -10.70 14.77
C VAL A 888 -3.94 -10.88 15.94
N PHE A 889 -4.39 -10.60 17.17
CA PHE A 889 -3.56 -10.74 18.35
C PHE A 889 -3.16 -12.19 18.58
N TYR A 890 -1.86 -12.39 18.68
CA TYR A 890 -1.28 -13.68 19.04
C TYR A 890 -0.90 -13.68 20.52
N ASP A 891 -1.42 -14.62 21.26
CA ASP A 891 -1.06 -14.80 22.66
C ASP A 891 -0.31 -16.14 22.81
N PRO A 892 1.02 -16.13 22.87
CA PRO A 892 1.84 -17.33 22.93
C PRO A 892 1.83 -18.02 24.30
N LYS A 893 1.28 -17.37 25.33
CA LYS A 893 1.37 -17.84 26.73
C LYS A 893 0.13 -18.62 27.20
N THR A 894 -0.63 -19.16 26.28
CA THR A 894 -1.79 -19.98 26.60
C THR A 894 -1.90 -21.18 25.71
#